data_60bc2d0027cdef20a7eaaa120b468360
#
_entry.id   60bc2d0027cdef20a7eaaa120b468360
#
_cell.length_a   1.000
_cell.length_b   1.000
_cell.length_c   1.000
_cell.angle_alpha   90.00
_cell.angle_beta   90.00
_cell.angle_gamma   90.00
#
_symmetry.space_group_name_H-M   'P 1'
#
loop_
_entity.id
_entity.type
_entity.pdbx_description
1 polymer ?
#
loop_
_entity_poly.entity_id
_entity_poly.type
_entity_poly.pdbx_seq_one_letter_code
_entity_poly.pdbx_strand_id
1 'polypeptide(L)'
;MNLNPLFKLFRRHEGYQKFDRSWRQPQASWIDNEAIRSRALKLAETHEPRNDRFELETALSELSVFYDAADFRRTASLMAYLTSRLFRDISKTPSDDIQQKILNFQGPKYFFVNHSSYFDYIHAVNVAGRLGLPVPVTHVTGSVTSGWAAKWLKGFRALKVGKTLSPLAHRAYSWFSAALAEKNEVQMLYARTSRYTVRSRDGILREPYVPHAVLTGVKATGKALVIPISISYSVIPDDSYLTAPWFFPVLSMFPGNRLRVAPFVLGLRSPEKVLSKIDGIFGDVSVGFGDPFELAHDNSLSLQRISHRAIEEIARNKLIQPSHLVAKAIQGQSKIDVKSLRERFRQEVDNTITFFKTRYRKAAPFHPLIISDIPQSVNLGLRILSKRGAISSSVIHRTYSPKNEALLGFYSYHADRRIYPLRGRNTLTVINAGAWGYTIALLIGRNLLKKDELSEHSLILYDSREEIIEKLTLEGKHPLVFKDIALPRSVRPEADLIAAVGDTSLILIVTPSKYFYSTMTKVVELAPDGSDLVIATKGFIPETGLLPCQTVREELDRLGKKMRVSALSGANLAHEIVSGGAGVTQIACENLETFERMKPLIDTSLFRLVHSRDVVGTTLAAALKNVYAIGYGILEGSKQAPENFLATYATLVTSEIRDYGSLLGASPETFDAESQVWMADLLATCRGGRSANFGRELAQIDEKQGKPRPAKALMEQYRKKKIAVEGFEASRFAQRIATQRGFHPLILGEIYSILHGGKKIDVYEFMEKCLDAMDKRVDESVLAPFRSRPARF
;
A
#
# COMPACT_ATOMS: atom_id res chain seq x y z
N MET A 1 10.07 -33.55 1.27
CA MET A 1 9.91 -34.77 2.06
C MET A 1 9.49 -35.87 1.09
N ASN A 2 10.18 -36.98 1.06
CA ASN A 2 9.71 -38.10 0.27
C ASN A 2 8.56 -38.76 1.03
N LEU A 3 7.32 -38.59 0.59
CA LEU A 3 6.14 -39.17 1.26
C LEU A 3 5.97 -40.67 1.01
N ASN A 4 6.79 -41.25 0.16
CA ASN A 4 6.78 -42.70 -0.12
C ASN A 4 6.84 -43.59 1.13
N PRO A 5 7.66 -43.29 2.16
CA PRO A 5 7.65 -44.11 3.38
C PRO A 5 6.33 -44.02 4.15
N LEU A 6 5.72 -42.81 4.26
CA LEU A 6 4.41 -42.63 4.90
C LEU A 6 3.31 -43.30 4.07
N PHE A 7 3.35 -43.14 2.75
CA PHE A 7 2.37 -43.83 1.89
C PHE A 7 2.48 -45.36 2.02
N LYS A 8 3.68 -45.94 2.05
CA LYS A 8 3.88 -47.37 2.28
C LYS A 8 3.33 -47.79 3.63
N LEU A 9 3.50 -46.96 4.68
CA LEU A 9 3.02 -47.21 6.03
C LEU A 9 1.47 -47.25 6.09
N PHE A 10 0.81 -46.27 5.47
CA PHE A 10 -0.66 -46.13 5.53
C PHE A 10 -1.40 -46.95 4.48
N ARG A 11 -0.75 -47.40 3.41
CA ARG A 11 -1.38 -48.12 2.29
C ARG A 11 -2.29 -49.28 2.71
N ARG A 12 -1.95 -49.98 3.81
CA ARG A 12 -2.73 -51.15 4.33
C ARG A 12 -3.60 -50.78 5.53
N HIS A 13 -3.57 -49.52 5.99
CA HIS A 13 -4.37 -49.10 7.12
C HIS A 13 -5.83 -48.97 6.72
N GLU A 14 -6.73 -49.69 7.41
CA GLU A 14 -8.15 -49.79 7.08
C GLU A 14 -8.84 -48.42 7.05
N GLY A 15 -8.60 -47.56 8.04
CA GLY A 15 -9.14 -46.24 8.10
C GLY A 15 -8.73 -45.36 6.93
N TYR A 16 -7.46 -45.46 6.45
CA TYR A 16 -7.00 -44.76 5.26
C TYR A 16 -7.64 -45.32 4.01
N GLN A 17 -7.72 -46.66 3.86
CA GLN A 17 -8.36 -47.30 2.70
C GLN A 17 -9.83 -46.91 2.57
N LYS A 18 -10.57 -46.85 3.71
CA LYS A 18 -11.93 -46.40 3.75
C LYS A 18 -12.06 -44.93 3.36
N PHE A 19 -11.18 -44.08 3.88
CA PHE A 19 -11.10 -42.67 3.52
C PHE A 19 -10.78 -42.51 2.02
N ASP A 20 -9.75 -43.15 1.50
CA ASP A 20 -9.32 -43.03 0.11
C ASP A 20 -10.44 -43.49 -0.86
N ARG A 21 -11.19 -44.53 -0.51
CA ARG A 21 -12.38 -44.96 -1.29
C ARG A 21 -13.51 -43.92 -1.27
N SER A 22 -13.73 -43.27 -0.14
CA SER A 22 -14.74 -42.21 0.00
C SER A 22 -14.29 -40.86 -0.59
N TRP A 23 -12.99 -40.65 -0.69
CA TRP A 23 -12.38 -39.45 -1.25
C TRP A 23 -12.33 -39.54 -2.78
N ARG A 24 -13.51 -39.75 -3.38
CA ARG A 24 -13.63 -39.82 -4.85
C ARG A 24 -13.77 -38.43 -5.40
N GLN A 25 -12.74 -38.01 -6.11
CA GLN A 25 -12.90 -36.91 -7.04
C GLN A 25 -13.58 -37.42 -8.33
N PRO A 26 -14.43 -36.60 -8.95
CA PRO A 26 -15.00 -36.95 -10.25
C PRO A 26 -13.89 -37.27 -11.23
N GLN A 27 -13.92 -38.44 -11.87
CA GLN A 27 -12.89 -38.85 -12.85
C GLN A 27 -12.77 -37.91 -14.05
N ALA A 28 -13.79 -37.09 -14.32
CA ALA A 28 -13.86 -36.12 -15.41
C ALA A 28 -12.96 -34.86 -15.21
N SER A 29 -12.22 -34.74 -14.12
CA SER A 29 -11.50 -33.52 -13.75
C SER A 29 -9.97 -33.55 -13.93
N TRP A 30 -9.44 -34.60 -14.58
CA TRP A 30 -8.03 -34.61 -14.89
C TRP A 30 -7.77 -33.68 -16.07
N ILE A 31 -7.07 -32.59 -15.82
CA ILE A 31 -6.73 -31.65 -16.87
C ILE A 31 -5.80 -32.34 -17.87
N ASP A 32 -6.16 -32.20 -19.11
CA ASP A 32 -5.20 -32.30 -20.17
C ASP A 32 -4.27 -31.10 -20.14
N ASN A 33 -3.17 -31.22 -19.37
CA ASN A 33 -2.16 -30.18 -19.23
C ASN A 33 -1.58 -29.77 -20.61
N GLU A 34 -1.55 -30.69 -21.53
CA GLU A 34 -1.07 -30.47 -22.90
C GLU A 34 -2.04 -29.62 -23.70
N ALA A 35 -3.35 -29.84 -23.58
CA ALA A 35 -4.36 -29.01 -24.21
C ALA A 35 -4.37 -27.57 -23.68
N ILE A 36 -4.20 -27.39 -22.36
CA ILE A 36 -4.09 -26.04 -21.78
C ILE A 36 -2.83 -25.35 -22.25
N ARG A 37 -1.68 -26.03 -22.23
CA ARG A 37 -0.41 -25.50 -22.69
C ARG A 37 -0.46 -25.13 -24.15
N SER A 38 -1.00 -26.01 -25.01
CA SER A 38 -1.19 -25.76 -26.44
C SER A 38 -2.08 -24.55 -26.68
N ARG A 39 -3.17 -24.42 -25.93
CA ARG A 39 -4.07 -23.23 -26.02
C ARG A 39 -3.37 -21.97 -25.56
N ALA A 40 -2.66 -21.99 -24.46
CA ALA A 40 -1.89 -20.86 -23.96
C ALA A 40 -0.82 -20.42 -24.97
N LEU A 41 -0.15 -21.37 -25.62
CA LEU A 41 0.83 -21.12 -26.67
C LEU A 41 0.20 -20.41 -27.87
N LYS A 42 -0.96 -20.87 -28.36
CA LYS A 42 -1.69 -20.21 -29.44
C LYS A 42 -2.07 -18.78 -29.08
N LEU A 43 -2.49 -18.52 -27.85
CA LEU A 43 -2.77 -17.17 -27.37
C LEU A 43 -1.49 -16.32 -27.32
N ALA A 44 -0.38 -16.90 -26.88
CA ALA A 44 0.91 -16.22 -26.83
C ALA A 44 1.39 -15.85 -28.24
N GLU A 45 1.34 -16.77 -29.21
CA GLU A 45 1.70 -16.54 -30.62
C GLU A 45 0.88 -15.41 -31.24
N THR A 46 -0.41 -15.31 -30.87
CA THR A 46 -1.29 -14.25 -31.35
C THR A 46 -0.93 -12.87 -30.78
N HIS A 47 -0.52 -12.79 -29.51
CA HIS A 47 -0.27 -11.52 -28.83
C HIS A 47 1.19 -11.07 -28.89
N GLU A 48 2.11 -11.98 -29.16
CA GLU A 48 3.57 -11.72 -29.25
C GLU A 48 4.15 -12.29 -30.56
N PRO A 49 3.70 -11.83 -31.73
CA PRO A 49 4.09 -12.39 -33.03
C PRO A 49 5.58 -12.15 -33.37
N ARG A 50 6.29 -11.33 -32.58
CA ARG A 50 7.72 -11.06 -32.76
C ARG A 50 8.63 -12.04 -32.02
N ASN A 51 8.09 -12.80 -31.06
CA ASN A 51 8.82 -13.79 -30.32
C ASN A 51 8.73 -15.14 -31.04
N ASP A 52 9.84 -15.89 -31.08
CA ASP A 52 9.80 -17.22 -31.64
C ASP A 52 9.04 -18.21 -30.72
N ARG A 53 8.62 -19.31 -31.32
CA ARG A 53 7.85 -20.33 -30.61
C ARG A 53 8.61 -20.93 -29.42
N PHE A 54 9.93 -21.08 -29.53
CA PHE A 54 10.77 -21.63 -28.46
C PHE A 54 10.84 -20.70 -27.25
N GLU A 55 10.95 -19.38 -27.48
CA GLU A 55 10.90 -18.39 -26.41
C GLU A 55 9.55 -18.41 -25.68
N LEU A 56 8.44 -18.49 -26.43
CA LEU A 56 7.10 -18.58 -25.84
C LEU A 56 6.88 -19.87 -25.06
N GLU A 57 7.32 -21.01 -25.57
CA GLU A 57 7.27 -22.29 -24.87
C GLU A 57 8.13 -22.29 -23.61
N THR A 58 9.29 -21.65 -23.65
CA THR A 58 10.17 -21.48 -22.49
C THR A 58 9.48 -20.63 -21.42
N ALA A 59 8.91 -19.50 -21.79
CA ALA A 59 8.17 -18.62 -20.87
C ALA A 59 6.98 -19.34 -20.23
N LEU A 60 6.21 -20.11 -21.00
CA LEU A 60 5.11 -20.92 -20.47
C LEU A 60 5.60 -22.04 -19.55
N SER A 61 6.78 -22.59 -19.79
CA SER A 61 7.39 -23.62 -18.94
C SER A 61 7.85 -23.08 -17.60
N GLU A 62 8.24 -21.81 -17.52
CA GLU A 62 8.56 -21.15 -16.25
C GLU A 62 7.35 -21.05 -15.31
N LEU A 63 6.14 -20.94 -15.85
CA LEU A 63 4.91 -20.76 -15.09
C LEU A 63 4.38 -22.05 -14.50
N SER A 64 4.48 -23.16 -15.24
CA SER A 64 3.79 -24.39 -14.89
C SER A 64 4.63 -25.31 -14.01
N VAL A 65 4.07 -25.72 -12.87
CA VAL A 65 4.60 -26.85 -12.10
C VAL A 65 3.73 -28.05 -12.41
N PHE A 66 4.22 -28.88 -13.36
CA PHE A 66 3.51 -30.10 -13.77
C PHE A 66 3.63 -31.19 -12.72
N TYR A 67 2.58 -31.98 -12.58
CA TYR A 67 2.50 -33.13 -11.71
C TYR A 67 2.15 -34.39 -12.53
N ASP A 68 2.61 -35.53 -12.03
CA ASP A 68 2.08 -36.81 -12.43
C ASP A 68 0.72 -37.04 -11.76
N ALA A 69 -0.33 -37.33 -12.55
CA ALA A 69 -1.70 -37.45 -12.06
C ALA A 69 -1.83 -38.57 -11.00
N ALA A 70 -1.09 -39.68 -11.16
CA ALA A 70 -1.12 -40.79 -10.21
C ALA A 70 -0.41 -40.45 -8.91
N ASP A 71 0.72 -39.78 -8.96
CA ASP A 71 1.46 -39.30 -7.77
C ASP A 71 0.69 -38.22 -7.04
N PHE A 72 0.02 -37.31 -7.77
CA PHE A 72 -0.84 -36.29 -7.19
C PHE A 72 -2.00 -36.90 -6.37
N ARG A 73 -2.76 -37.82 -6.98
CA ARG A 73 -3.89 -38.45 -6.30
C ARG A 73 -3.47 -39.14 -5.00
N ARG A 74 -2.40 -39.91 -5.04
CA ARG A 74 -1.86 -40.59 -3.86
C ARG A 74 -1.42 -39.63 -2.77
N THR A 75 -0.71 -38.59 -3.17
CA THR A 75 -0.20 -37.56 -2.24
C THR A 75 -1.34 -36.76 -1.64
N ALA A 76 -2.29 -36.29 -2.44
CA ALA A 76 -3.40 -35.48 -1.99
C ALA A 76 -4.34 -36.27 -1.07
N SER A 77 -4.68 -37.50 -1.41
CA SER A 77 -5.52 -38.38 -0.57
C SER A 77 -4.86 -38.63 0.80
N LEU A 78 -3.58 -39.00 0.83
CA LEU A 78 -2.86 -39.21 2.08
C LEU A 78 -2.77 -37.93 2.91
N MET A 79 -2.46 -36.79 2.30
CA MET A 79 -2.37 -35.52 3.01
C MET A 79 -3.74 -35.07 3.53
N ALA A 80 -4.81 -35.27 2.77
CA ALA A 80 -6.17 -35.02 3.21
C ALA A 80 -6.56 -35.87 4.43
N TYR A 81 -6.20 -37.17 4.40
CA TYR A 81 -6.42 -38.08 5.52
C TYR A 81 -5.64 -37.66 6.75
N LEU A 82 -4.34 -37.39 6.63
CA LEU A 82 -3.51 -36.94 7.77
C LEU A 82 -4.00 -35.58 8.31
N THR A 83 -4.41 -34.68 7.44
CA THR A 83 -4.96 -33.37 7.84
C THR A 83 -6.27 -33.55 8.62
N SER A 84 -7.13 -34.48 8.22
CA SER A 84 -8.37 -34.79 8.98
C SER A 84 -8.08 -35.35 10.37
N ARG A 85 -6.88 -35.88 10.60
CA ARG A 85 -6.44 -36.36 11.92
C ARG A 85 -5.72 -35.29 12.74
N LEU A 86 -5.01 -34.38 12.07
CA LEU A 86 -4.29 -33.28 12.74
C LEU A 86 -5.21 -32.22 13.33
N PHE A 87 -6.40 -32.06 12.73
CA PHE A 87 -7.38 -31.03 13.12
C PHE A 87 -8.72 -31.67 13.44
N ARG A 88 -9.43 -31.06 14.40
CA ARG A 88 -10.87 -31.28 14.56
C ARG A 88 -11.60 -30.30 13.64
N ASP A 89 -12.20 -30.81 12.57
CA ASP A 89 -12.95 -29.99 11.62
C ASP A 89 -14.30 -29.59 12.21
N ILE A 90 -14.47 -28.31 12.48
CA ILE A 90 -15.72 -27.71 12.97
C ILE A 90 -16.37 -26.82 11.89
N SER A 91 -15.99 -27.01 10.63
CA SER A 91 -16.53 -26.27 9.50
C SER A 91 -18.04 -26.49 9.38
N LYS A 92 -18.74 -25.41 9.09
CA LYS A 92 -20.15 -25.52 8.70
C LYS A 92 -20.23 -25.85 7.21
N THR A 93 -21.12 -26.76 6.86
CA THR A 93 -21.48 -26.99 5.46
C THR A 93 -22.02 -25.67 4.89
N PRO A 94 -21.61 -25.27 3.66
CA PRO A 94 -22.23 -24.11 3.04
C PRO A 94 -23.74 -24.32 2.91
N SER A 95 -24.53 -23.26 2.98
CA SER A 95 -25.99 -23.37 2.77
C SER A 95 -26.28 -23.93 1.39
N ASP A 96 -27.43 -24.59 1.27
CA ASP A 96 -27.86 -25.18 -0.01
C ASP A 96 -27.86 -24.14 -1.13
N ASP A 97 -28.24 -22.91 -0.84
CA ASP A 97 -28.22 -21.79 -1.75
C ASP A 97 -26.80 -21.50 -2.30
N ILE A 98 -25.80 -21.48 -1.42
CA ILE A 98 -24.40 -21.29 -1.82
C ILE A 98 -23.91 -22.48 -2.65
N GLN A 99 -24.26 -23.71 -2.24
CA GLN A 99 -23.90 -24.91 -2.99
C GLN A 99 -24.52 -24.91 -4.39
N GLN A 100 -25.79 -24.63 -4.50
CA GLN A 100 -26.51 -24.56 -5.77
C GLN A 100 -25.93 -23.49 -6.69
N LYS A 101 -25.63 -22.32 -6.15
CA LYS A 101 -25.00 -21.23 -6.89
C LYS A 101 -23.65 -21.64 -7.46
N ILE A 102 -22.82 -22.33 -6.66
CA ILE A 102 -21.49 -22.80 -7.08
C ILE A 102 -21.63 -23.91 -8.15
N LEU A 103 -22.50 -24.88 -7.95
CA LEU A 103 -22.64 -26.04 -8.83
C LEU A 103 -23.29 -25.69 -10.16
N ASN A 104 -24.32 -24.85 -10.14
CA ASN A 104 -25.07 -24.47 -11.35
C ASN A 104 -24.35 -23.46 -12.22
N PHE A 105 -23.34 -22.76 -11.70
CA PHE A 105 -22.60 -21.76 -12.48
C PHE A 105 -21.79 -22.43 -13.59
N GLN A 106 -22.04 -22.03 -14.83
CA GLN A 106 -21.31 -22.48 -16.01
C GLN A 106 -20.24 -21.43 -16.36
N GLY A 107 -19.00 -21.74 -16.08
CA GLY A 107 -17.85 -20.86 -16.30
C GLY A 107 -16.72 -21.09 -15.30
N PRO A 108 -15.61 -20.36 -15.44
CA PRO A 108 -14.48 -20.48 -14.53
C PRO A 108 -14.84 -20.07 -13.11
N LYS A 109 -14.33 -20.81 -12.13
CA LYS A 109 -14.56 -20.60 -10.71
C LYS A 109 -13.25 -20.30 -10.01
N TYR A 110 -13.27 -19.25 -9.18
CA TYR A 110 -12.07 -18.77 -8.46
C TYR A 110 -12.30 -18.84 -6.95
N PHE A 111 -11.57 -19.70 -6.28
CA PHE A 111 -11.49 -19.73 -4.83
C PHE A 111 -10.58 -18.61 -4.35
N PHE A 112 -11.11 -17.65 -3.61
CA PHE A 112 -10.33 -16.66 -2.88
C PHE A 112 -10.21 -17.10 -1.43
N VAL A 113 -8.99 -17.46 -1.00
CA VAL A 113 -8.72 -18.05 0.31
C VAL A 113 -7.82 -17.14 1.13
N ASN A 114 -8.15 -16.91 2.40
CA ASN A 114 -7.22 -16.26 3.31
C ASN A 114 -6.01 -17.15 3.56
N HIS A 115 -4.80 -16.54 3.51
CA HIS A 115 -3.57 -17.30 3.69
C HIS A 115 -3.08 -17.21 5.13
N SER A 116 -3.37 -18.24 5.92
CA SER A 116 -2.99 -18.34 7.34
C SER A 116 -1.97 -19.45 7.59
N SER A 117 -1.96 -20.50 6.77
CA SER A 117 -1.13 -21.70 6.94
C SER A 117 -0.85 -22.40 5.60
N TYR A 118 0.20 -23.21 5.54
CA TYR A 118 0.43 -24.12 4.42
C TYR A 118 -0.67 -25.17 4.28
N PHE A 119 -1.42 -25.46 5.33
CA PHE A 119 -2.55 -26.37 5.27
C PHE A 119 -3.78 -25.79 4.57
N ASP A 120 -3.83 -24.48 4.32
CA ASP A 120 -4.96 -23.81 3.65
C ASP A 120 -5.26 -24.46 2.30
N TYR A 121 -4.21 -24.83 1.54
CA TYR A 121 -4.38 -25.55 0.27
C TYR A 121 -5.12 -26.87 0.45
N ILE A 122 -4.73 -27.69 1.43
CA ILE A 122 -5.31 -29.02 1.65
C ILE A 122 -6.76 -28.89 2.09
N HIS A 123 -7.05 -27.91 2.95
CA HIS A 123 -8.44 -27.63 3.35
C HIS A 123 -9.29 -27.17 2.15
N ALA A 124 -8.76 -26.33 1.27
CA ALA A 124 -9.45 -25.91 0.05
C ALA A 124 -9.69 -27.08 -0.92
N VAL A 125 -8.71 -27.97 -1.07
CA VAL A 125 -8.88 -29.23 -1.86
C VAL A 125 -9.97 -30.10 -1.26
N ASN A 126 -9.98 -30.29 0.06
CA ASN A 126 -11.03 -31.06 0.74
C ASN A 126 -12.42 -30.46 0.53
N VAL A 127 -12.51 -29.12 0.57
CA VAL A 127 -13.75 -28.38 0.31
C VAL A 127 -14.21 -28.59 -1.14
N ALA A 128 -13.31 -28.45 -2.11
CA ALA A 128 -13.63 -28.69 -3.51
C ALA A 128 -14.16 -30.11 -3.71
N GLY A 129 -13.53 -31.11 -3.09
CA GLY A 129 -13.97 -32.50 -3.14
C GLY A 129 -15.37 -32.71 -2.54
N ARG A 130 -15.68 -32.09 -1.39
CA ARG A 130 -17.02 -32.15 -0.77
C ARG A 130 -18.10 -31.51 -1.66
N LEU A 131 -17.75 -30.50 -2.44
CA LEU A 131 -18.63 -29.81 -3.39
C LEU A 131 -18.69 -30.53 -4.75
N GLY A 132 -17.98 -31.64 -4.95
CA GLY A 132 -17.91 -32.33 -6.24
C GLY A 132 -17.16 -31.51 -7.32
N LEU A 133 -16.37 -30.53 -6.92
CA LEU A 133 -15.58 -29.70 -7.82
C LEU A 133 -14.19 -30.31 -8.09
N PRO A 134 -13.58 -29.98 -9.24
CA PRO A 134 -12.20 -30.35 -9.51
C PRO A 134 -11.21 -29.78 -8.49
N VAL A 135 -10.06 -30.42 -8.33
CA VAL A 135 -8.97 -29.87 -7.53
C VAL A 135 -8.52 -28.54 -8.10
N PRO A 136 -8.52 -27.47 -7.31
CA PRO A 136 -8.20 -26.15 -7.83
C PRO A 136 -6.74 -26.05 -8.24
N VAL A 137 -6.49 -25.32 -9.33
CA VAL A 137 -5.14 -24.88 -9.73
C VAL A 137 -4.75 -23.73 -8.81
N THR A 138 -3.72 -23.91 -7.99
CA THR A 138 -3.27 -22.86 -7.05
C THR A 138 -2.22 -21.96 -7.67
N HIS A 139 -2.34 -20.66 -7.44
CA HIS A 139 -1.36 -19.67 -7.85
C HIS A 139 -0.35 -19.45 -6.71
N VAL A 140 0.94 -19.72 -6.97
CA VAL A 140 2.00 -19.68 -5.95
C VAL A 140 3.16 -18.78 -6.35
N THR A 141 3.76 -18.12 -5.37
CA THR A 141 4.91 -17.23 -5.61
C THR A 141 6.21 -18.00 -5.77
N GLY A 142 7.18 -17.41 -6.46
CA GLY A 142 8.47 -18.03 -6.77
C GLY A 142 9.28 -18.48 -5.55
N SER A 143 9.09 -17.85 -4.39
CA SER A 143 9.76 -18.26 -3.14
C SER A 143 9.36 -19.66 -2.65
N VAL A 144 8.18 -20.12 -3.04
CA VAL A 144 7.65 -21.45 -2.69
C VAL A 144 8.03 -22.50 -3.73
N THR A 145 8.52 -22.10 -4.91
CA THR A 145 8.82 -22.99 -6.04
C THR A 145 10.28 -23.43 -6.14
N SER A 146 11.13 -23.02 -5.19
CA SER A 146 12.55 -23.39 -5.14
C SER A 146 12.87 -24.40 -4.03
N GLY A 147 13.90 -25.18 -4.23
CA GLY A 147 14.41 -26.10 -3.22
C GLY A 147 13.45 -27.25 -2.86
N TRP A 148 13.32 -27.51 -1.59
CA TRP A 148 12.50 -28.59 -1.04
C TRP A 148 10.99 -28.37 -1.27
N ALA A 149 10.52 -27.14 -1.17
CA ALA A 149 9.11 -26.81 -1.40
C ALA A 149 8.69 -27.09 -2.85
N ALA A 150 9.58 -26.90 -3.82
CA ALA A 150 9.32 -27.23 -5.22
C ALA A 150 9.07 -28.74 -5.45
N LYS A 151 9.80 -29.61 -4.74
CA LYS A 151 9.58 -31.07 -4.82
C LYS A 151 8.22 -31.46 -4.22
N TRP A 152 7.75 -30.71 -3.25
CA TRP A 152 6.46 -30.95 -2.61
C TRP A 152 5.29 -30.44 -3.48
N LEU A 153 5.51 -29.29 -4.12
CA LEU A 153 4.53 -28.69 -5.03
C LEU A 153 4.36 -29.45 -6.34
N LYS A 154 5.35 -30.29 -6.73
CA LYS A 154 5.14 -31.24 -7.84
C LYS A 154 3.98 -32.21 -7.62
N GLY A 155 3.55 -32.39 -6.36
CA GLY A 155 2.33 -33.11 -6.02
C GLY A 155 1.05 -32.25 -5.99
N PHE A 156 1.11 -30.95 -6.38
CA PHE A 156 -0.02 -30.05 -6.39
C PHE A 156 -0.15 -29.33 -7.72
N ARG A 157 -1.39 -29.05 -8.12
CA ARG A 157 -1.66 -28.26 -9.33
C ARG A 157 -1.29 -26.81 -9.04
N ALA A 158 -0.11 -26.38 -9.47
CA ALA A 158 0.38 -25.04 -9.16
C ALA A 158 0.78 -24.26 -10.42
N LEU A 159 0.39 -23.00 -10.46
CA LEU A 159 0.83 -22.00 -11.42
C LEU A 159 1.74 -21.00 -10.71
N LYS A 160 2.96 -20.86 -11.20
CA LYS A 160 3.95 -19.96 -10.61
C LYS A 160 3.66 -18.51 -10.97
N VAL A 161 3.73 -17.63 -10.00
CA VAL A 161 3.55 -16.18 -10.16
C VAL A 161 4.66 -15.42 -9.43
N GLY A 162 4.85 -14.14 -9.78
CA GLY A 162 5.68 -13.22 -9.01
C GLY A 162 7.01 -12.83 -9.62
N LYS A 163 7.78 -12.04 -8.89
CA LYS A 163 8.98 -11.29 -9.33
C LYS A 163 10.15 -12.15 -9.87
N THR A 164 10.11 -13.46 -9.70
CA THR A 164 11.15 -14.38 -10.17
C THR A 164 10.95 -14.87 -11.58
N LEU A 165 9.88 -14.47 -12.25
CA LEU A 165 9.59 -14.81 -13.64
C LEU A 165 10.33 -13.87 -14.58
N SER A 166 10.70 -14.36 -15.77
CA SER A 166 11.16 -13.51 -16.85
C SER A 166 10.06 -12.54 -17.31
N PRO A 167 10.39 -11.41 -17.95
CA PRO A 167 9.38 -10.46 -18.43
C PRO A 167 8.37 -11.10 -19.40
N LEU A 168 8.80 -12.04 -20.23
CA LEU A 168 7.94 -12.78 -21.15
C LEU A 168 7.02 -13.74 -20.38
N ALA A 169 7.54 -14.44 -19.38
CA ALA A 169 6.74 -15.32 -18.52
C ALA A 169 5.69 -14.54 -17.72
N HIS A 170 5.96 -13.31 -17.30
CA HIS A 170 4.96 -12.45 -16.68
C HIS A 170 3.78 -12.17 -17.64
N ARG A 171 4.05 -11.89 -18.92
CA ARG A 171 2.99 -11.70 -19.90
C ARG A 171 2.28 -13.02 -20.22
N ALA A 172 3.04 -14.10 -20.33
CA ALA A 172 2.52 -15.44 -20.57
C ALA A 172 1.56 -15.94 -19.49
N TYR A 173 1.68 -15.44 -18.26
CA TYR A 173 0.75 -15.74 -17.18
C TYR A 173 -0.72 -15.43 -17.52
N SER A 174 -0.97 -14.32 -18.22
CA SER A 174 -2.33 -13.95 -18.64
C SER A 174 -2.89 -14.95 -19.65
N TRP A 175 -2.10 -15.39 -20.62
CA TRP A 175 -2.53 -16.39 -21.60
C TRP A 175 -2.78 -17.76 -20.99
N PHE A 176 -1.93 -18.16 -20.04
CA PHE A 176 -2.12 -19.42 -19.34
C PHE A 176 -3.39 -19.38 -18.47
N SER A 177 -3.62 -18.26 -17.78
CA SER A 177 -4.83 -18.05 -16.97
C SER A 177 -6.10 -18.01 -17.84
N ALA A 178 -6.04 -17.43 -19.04
CA ALA A 178 -7.12 -17.47 -20.01
C ALA A 178 -7.43 -18.90 -20.47
N ALA A 179 -6.40 -19.68 -20.80
CA ALA A 179 -6.56 -21.08 -21.22
C ALA A 179 -7.19 -21.96 -20.12
N LEU A 180 -6.82 -21.75 -18.86
CA LEU A 180 -7.45 -22.38 -17.70
C LEU A 180 -8.93 -22.00 -17.59
N ALA A 181 -9.25 -20.73 -17.76
CA ALA A 181 -10.61 -20.23 -17.67
C ALA A 181 -11.51 -20.77 -18.79
N GLU A 182 -11.04 -20.82 -20.03
CA GLU A 182 -11.75 -21.40 -21.18
C GLU A 182 -12.08 -22.89 -20.99
N LYS A 183 -11.28 -23.60 -20.20
CA LYS A 183 -11.51 -24.99 -19.82
C LYS A 183 -12.35 -25.16 -18.53
N ASN A 184 -12.90 -24.06 -18.01
CA ASN A 184 -13.69 -24.01 -16.77
C ASN A 184 -12.96 -24.59 -15.54
N GLU A 185 -11.64 -24.47 -15.51
CA GLU A 185 -10.86 -24.95 -14.38
C GLU A 185 -11.11 -24.14 -13.12
N VAL A 186 -11.20 -24.82 -11.98
CA VAL A 186 -11.25 -24.16 -10.67
C VAL A 186 -9.85 -23.65 -10.33
N GLN A 187 -9.73 -22.37 -10.07
CA GLN A 187 -8.47 -21.75 -9.71
C GLN A 187 -8.51 -21.28 -8.26
N MET A 188 -7.40 -21.41 -7.54
CA MET A 188 -7.30 -20.97 -6.16
C MET A 188 -6.30 -19.84 -6.02
N LEU A 189 -6.78 -18.75 -5.47
CA LEU A 189 -6.06 -17.50 -5.28
C LEU A 189 -6.01 -17.19 -3.78
N TYR A 190 -4.86 -16.78 -3.29
CA TYR A 190 -4.72 -16.37 -1.90
C TYR A 190 -5.00 -14.87 -1.74
N ALA A 191 -5.80 -14.52 -0.74
CA ALA A 191 -6.05 -13.13 -0.36
C ALA A 191 -4.81 -12.42 0.22
N ARG A 192 -3.69 -13.13 0.35
CA ARG A 192 -2.39 -12.63 0.79
C ARG A 192 -1.27 -13.32 0.05
N THR A 193 -0.25 -12.55 -0.29
CA THR A 193 0.92 -13.03 -1.01
C THR A 193 2.00 -13.59 -0.10
N SER A 194 2.04 -13.15 1.16
CA SER A 194 3.03 -13.63 2.11
C SER A 194 2.44 -13.81 3.49
N ARG A 195 2.37 -15.04 3.94
CA ARG A 195 2.05 -15.39 5.31
C ARG A 195 3.21 -15.10 6.29
N TYR A 196 4.43 -14.90 5.78
CA TYR A 196 5.63 -14.66 6.58
C TYR A 196 5.76 -13.24 7.07
N THR A 197 5.04 -12.34 6.48
CA THR A 197 4.99 -10.98 6.96
C THR A 197 3.88 -10.88 7.99
N VAL A 198 4.22 -11.11 9.27
CA VAL A 198 3.53 -10.49 10.42
C VAL A 198 3.26 -9.01 10.13
N ARG A 199 3.88 -8.49 9.14
CA ARG A 199 3.95 -7.16 8.55
C ARG A 199 2.75 -6.79 7.69
N SER A 200 2.11 -7.74 7.00
CA SER A 200 0.91 -7.44 6.21
C SER A 200 -0.36 -7.68 7.03
N ARG A 201 -0.62 -6.78 7.95
CA ARG A 201 -1.78 -6.86 8.85
C ARG A 201 -3.12 -6.53 8.17
N ASP A 202 -3.12 -6.17 6.91
CA ASP A 202 -4.25 -5.53 6.23
C ASP A 202 -5.12 -6.47 5.39
N GLY A 203 -4.72 -7.72 5.18
CA GLY A 203 -5.52 -8.70 4.43
C GLY A 203 -5.68 -8.39 2.94
N ILE A 204 -4.91 -7.44 2.39
CA ILE A 204 -5.00 -7.01 1.00
C ILE A 204 -4.22 -7.96 0.10
N LEU A 205 -4.77 -8.23 -1.07
CA LEU A 205 -4.05 -8.87 -2.16
C LEU A 205 -2.92 -7.95 -2.61
N ARG A 206 -1.67 -8.31 -2.30
CA ARG A 206 -0.50 -7.49 -2.65
C ARG A 206 0.14 -7.85 -3.97
N GLU A 207 -0.27 -8.96 -4.57
CA GLU A 207 0.23 -9.32 -5.89
C GLU A 207 -0.79 -8.94 -6.95
N PRO A 208 -0.44 -8.07 -7.88
CA PRO A 208 -1.32 -7.65 -8.96
C PRO A 208 -1.70 -8.82 -9.89
N TYR A 209 -0.95 -9.91 -9.84
CA TYR A 209 -1.16 -11.07 -10.71
C TYR A 209 -2.38 -11.90 -10.35
N VAL A 210 -2.72 -11.97 -9.08
CA VAL A 210 -3.79 -12.84 -8.59
C VAL A 210 -5.18 -12.38 -9.05
N PRO A 211 -5.55 -11.10 -8.86
CA PRO A 211 -6.77 -10.58 -9.45
C PRO A 211 -6.72 -10.53 -10.99
N HIS A 212 -5.53 -10.42 -11.58
CA HIS A 212 -5.35 -10.48 -13.03
C HIS A 212 -5.85 -11.80 -13.64
N ALA A 213 -5.64 -12.93 -12.95
CA ALA A 213 -6.17 -14.20 -13.41
C ALA A 213 -7.70 -14.17 -13.56
N VAL A 214 -8.40 -13.54 -12.61
CA VAL A 214 -9.86 -13.39 -12.67
C VAL A 214 -10.28 -12.50 -13.82
N LEU A 215 -9.65 -11.32 -13.97
CA LEU A 215 -9.95 -10.42 -15.09
C LEU A 215 -9.69 -11.07 -16.44
N THR A 216 -8.58 -11.78 -16.56
CA THR A 216 -8.24 -12.50 -17.78
C THR A 216 -9.26 -13.59 -18.08
N GLY A 217 -9.70 -14.30 -17.04
CA GLY A 217 -10.76 -15.30 -17.17
C GLY A 217 -12.10 -14.71 -17.62
N VAL A 218 -12.49 -13.59 -17.01
CA VAL A 218 -13.72 -12.88 -17.43
C VAL A 218 -13.62 -12.39 -18.88
N LYS A 219 -12.47 -11.84 -19.26
CA LYS A 219 -12.24 -11.42 -20.67
C LYS A 219 -12.31 -12.58 -21.66
N ALA A 220 -11.78 -13.74 -21.27
CA ALA A 220 -11.76 -14.94 -22.13
C ALA A 220 -13.12 -15.63 -22.27
N THR A 221 -13.96 -15.60 -21.21
CA THR A 221 -15.18 -16.40 -21.13
C THR A 221 -16.47 -15.56 -20.99
N GLY A 222 -16.34 -14.25 -20.89
CA GLY A 222 -17.45 -13.32 -20.68
C GLY A 222 -17.94 -13.22 -19.23
N LYS A 223 -17.66 -14.21 -18.37
CA LYS A 223 -18.11 -14.27 -16.98
C LYS A 223 -17.21 -15.13 -16.11
N ALA A 224 -17.27 -14.95 -14.78
CA ALA A 224 -16.58 -15.79 -13.80
C ALA A 224 -17.33 -15.80 -12.47
N LEU A 225 -17.12 -16.84 -11.65
CA LEU A 225 -17.62 -16.91 -10.28
C LEU A 225 -16.47 -16.82 -9.29
N VAL A 226 -16.52 -15.84 -8.40
CA VAL A 226 -15.60 -15.70 -7.28
C VAL A 226 -16.24 -16.31 -6.04
N ILE A 227 -15.51 -17.22 -5.38
CA ILE A 227 -15.97 -17.97 -4.20
C ILE A 227 -15.02 -17.63 -3.03
N PRO A 228 -15.39 -16.71 -2.14
CA PRO A 228 -14.60 -16.36 -0.98
C PRO A 228 -14.59 -17.49 0.05
N ILE A 229 -13.42 -17.92 0.49
CA ILE A 229 -13.25 -19.00 1.48
C ILE A 229 -12.40 -18.50 2.63
N SER A 230 -12.91 -18.60 3.84
CA SER A 230 -12.20 -18.28 5.07
C SER A 230 -11.77 -19.55 5.79
N ILE A 231 -10.50 -19.63 6.18
CA ILE A 231 -9.97 -20.73 6.99
C ILE A 231 -9.46 -20.16 8.31
N SER A 232 -9.90 -20.74 9.41
CA SER A 232 -9.56 -20.30 10.76
C SER A 232 -9.08 -21.47 11.61
N TYR A 233 -7.99 -21.27 12.32
CA TYR A 233 -7.34 -22.26 13.17
C TYR A 233 -7.35 -21.83 14.63
N SER A 234 -7.65 -22.73 15.56
CA SER A 234 -7.44 -22.48 16.99
C SER A 234 -5.96 -22.46 17.35
N VAL A 235 -5.17 -23.36 16.72
CA VAL A 235 -3.71 -23.38 16.74
C VAL A 235 -3.22 -23.26 15.31
N ILE A 236 -2.49 -22.20 14.99
CA ILE A 236 -1.93 -22.03 13.64
C ILE A 236 -0.70 -22.93 13.52
N PRO A 237 -0.69 -23.91 12.61
CA PRO A 237 0.31 -24.98 12.61
C PRO A 237 1.75 -24.51 12.46
N ASP A 238 1.94 -23.50 11.62
CA ASP A 238 3.24 -22.97 11.24
C ASP A 238 3.55 -21.58 11.83
N ASP A 239 2.89 -21.22 12.93
CA ASP A 239 3.09 -19.93 13.62
C ASP A 239 4.52 -19.72 14.12
N SER A 240 5.21 -20.79 14.52
CA SER A 240 6.60 -20.71 14.96
C SER A 240 7.59 -20.37 13.84
N TYR A 241 7.24 -20.65 12.59
CA TYR A 241 8.03 -20.23 11.45
C TYR A 241 7.93 -18.71 11.19
N LEU A 242 6.82 -18.10 11.57
CA LEU A 242 6.61 -16.66 11.43
C LEU A 242 7.52 -15.83 12.35
N THR A 243 8.00 -16.44 13.42
CA THR A 243 8.85 -15.79 14.43
C THR A 243 10.33 -16.13 14.32
N ALA A 244 10.67 -17.17 13.53
CA ALA A 244 12.04 -17.64 13.33
C ALA A 244 12.25 -18.08 11.87
N PRO A 245 12.46 -17.15 10.93
CA PRO A 245 12.47 -17.42 9.49
C PRO A 245 13.59 -18.34 8.99
N TRP A 246 14.53 -18.70 9.84
CA TRP A 246 15.74 -19.48 9.48
C TRP A 246 15.58 -20.99 9.63
N PHE A 247 14.43 -21.49 10.15
CA PHE A 247 14.22 -22.92 10.37
C PHE A 247 13.19 -23.55 9.44
N PHE A 248 13.44 -24.78 9.01
CA PHE A 248 12.65 -25.55 8.04
C PHE A 248 11.16 -25.66 8.41
N PRO A 249 10.25 -25.36 7.45
CA PRO A 249 8.81 -25.23 7.71
C PRO A 249 8.13 -26.45 8.35
N VAL A 250 8.57 -27.66 8.05
CA VAL A 250 7.90 -28.90 8.52
C VAL A 250 8.29 -29.27 9.95
N LEU A 251 9.52 -28.97 10.37
CA LEU A 251 9.99 -29.27 11.73
C LEU A 251 9.45 -28.30 12.78
N SER A 252 9.06 -27.08 12.37
CA SER A 252 8.48 -26.06 13.23
C SER A 252 6.99 -26.29 13.51
N MET A 253 6.33 -27.13 12.76
CA MET A 253 4.90 -27.40 12.91
C MET A 253 4.56 -28.15 14.21
N PHE A 254 5.53 -28.87 14.80
CA PHE A 254 5.29 -29.71 15.97
C PHE A 254 5.76 -29.00 17.26
N PRO A 255 4.88 -28.81 18.23
CA PRO A 255 5.23 -28.20 19.51
C PRO A 255 6.13 -29.12 20.35
N GLY A 256 7.20 -28.56 20.92
CA GLY A 256 8.08 -29.23 21.88
C GLY A 256 9.08 -30.22 21.28
N ASN A 257 10.34 -29.93 21.21
CA ASN A 257 11.46 -30.71 20.67
C ASN A 257 11.56 -30.77 19.14
N ARG A 258 12.00 -29.67 18.60
CA ARG A 258 12.11 -29.35 17.16
C ARG A 258 12.95 -30.29 16.30
N LEU A 259 13.84 -31.06 16.87
CA LEU A 259 14.79 -31.94 16.17
C LEU A 259 14.41 -33.44 16.18
N ARG A 260 13.41 -33.84 16.95
CA ARG A 260 13.10 -35.26 17.18
C ARG A 260 11.89 -35.81 16.46
N VAL A 261 11.06 -34.98 15.85
CA VAL A 261 9.77 -35.43 15.29
C VAL A 261 9.91 -36.08 13.92
N ALA A 262 10.75 -35.56 13.02
CA ALA A 262 10.90 -36.17 11.71
C ALA A 262 11.56 -37.56 11.76
N PRO A 263 12.65 -37.77 12.51
CA PRO A 263 13.21 -39.10 12.76
C PRO A 263 12.25 -39.98 13.55
N PHE A 264 11.49 -39.40 14.49
CA PHE A 264 10.50 -40.09 15.29
C PHE A 264 9.32 -40.63 14.47
N VAL A 265 8.76 -39.82 13.58
CA VAL A 265 7.67 -40.23 12.66
C VAL A 265 8.19 -41.25 11.66
N LEU A 266 9.40 -41.10 11.16
CA LEU A 266 10.04 -42.04 10.24
C LEU A 266 10.45 -43.35 10.92
N GLY A 267 10.66 -43.34 12.24
CA GLY A 267 10.97 -44.54 13.04
C GLY A 267 9.77 -45.34 13.49
N LEU A 268 8.54 -44.79 13.34
CA LEU A 268 7.32 -45.52 13.70
C LEU A 268 6.96 -46.55 12.59
N ARG A 269 6.81 -47.83 13.00
CA ARG A 269 6.47 -48.91 12.10
C ARG A 269 4.97 -49.20 11.98
N SER A 270 4.13 -48.48 12.73
CA SER A 270 2.66 -48.70 12.77
C SER A 270 1.91 -47.37 12.52
N PRO A 271 0.89 -47.36 11.61
CA PRO A 271 0.02 -46.23 11.39
C PRO A 271 -0.67 -45.75 12.64
N GLU A 272 -1.09 -46.66 13.54
CA GLU A 272 -1.81 -46.33 14.79
C GLU A 272 -0.92 -45.52 15.73
N LYS A 273 0.37 -45.85 15.82
CA LYS A 273 1.34 -45.08 16.62
C LYS A 273 1.58 -43.68 16.05
N VAL A 274 1.53 -43.51 14.73
CA VAL A 274 1.58 -42.20 14.10
C VAL A 274 0.34 -41.43 14.42
N LEU A 275 -0.83 -42.01 14.19
CA LEU A 275 -2.13 -41.36 14.43
C LEU A 275 -2.32 -40.96 15.88
N SER A 276 -1.99 -41.79 16.85
CA SER A 276 -2.11 -41.47 18.29
C SER A 276 -1.25 -40.27 18.72
N LYS A 277 -0.22 -39.90 17.94
CA LYS A 277 0.64 -38.76 18.20
C LYS A 277 0.20 -37.47 17.50
N ILE A 278 -0.55 -37.59 16.40
CA ILE A 278 -0.96 -36.43 15.61
C ILE A 278 -2.42 -36.06 15.80
N ASP A 279 -3.25 -36.97 16.34
CA ASP A 279 -4.69 -36.74 16.52
C ASP A 279 -4.98 -35.42 17.27
N GLY A 280 -5.67 -34.50 16.58
CA GLY A 280 -6.12 -33.23 17.15
C GLY A 280 -5.01 -32.28 17.64
N ILE A 281 -3.74 -32.49 17.25
CA ILE A 281 -2.60 -31.73 17.78
C ILE A 281 -2.71 -30.21 17.51
N PHE A 282 -3.38 -29.84 16.41
CA PHE A 282 -3.60 -28.44 16.05
C PHE A 282 -5.01 -27.93 16.43
N GLY A 283 -5.77 -28.74 17.21
CA GLY A 283 -7.09 -28.34 17.68
C GLY A 283 -8.10 -28.13 16.55
N ASP A 284 -8.91 -27.08 16.65
CA ASP A 284 -10.02 -26.85 15.73
C ASP A 284 -9.58 -26.11 14.48
N VAL A 285 -10.11 -26.53 13.33
CA VAL A 285 -10.10 -25.81 12.08
C VAL A 285 -11.53 -25.56 11.61
N SER A 286 -11.79 -24.40 11.07
CA SER A 286 -13.07 -24.04 10.45
C SER A 286 -12.86 -23.48 9.07
N VAL A 287 -13.57 -24.00 8.10
CA VAL A 287 -13.68 -23.43 6.76
C VAL A 287 -15.07 -22.81 6.62
N GLY A 288 -15.11 -21.51 6.31
CA GLY A 288 -16.33 -20.74 6.09
C GLY A 288 -16.41 -20.28 4.64
N PHE A 289 -17.63 -20.22 4.10
CA PHE A 289 -17.89 -19.71 2.76
C PHE A 289 -18.48 -18.31 2.85
N GLY A 290 -17.92 -17.36 2.11
CA GLY A 290 -18.56 -16.11 1.80
C GLY A 290 -19.61 -16.30 0.71
N ASP A 291 -20.43 -15.29 0.47
CA ASP A 291 -21.42 -15.31 -0.60
C ASP A 291 -20.72 -15.27 -1.97
N PRO A 292 -20.83 -16.29 -2.81
CA PRO A 292 -20.22 -16.31 -4.12
C PRO A 292 -20.82 -15.21 -5.00
N PHE A 293 -19.99 -14.53 -5.80
CA PHE A 293 -20.45 -13.47 -6.68
C PHE A 293 -19.96 -13.65 -8.10
N GLU A 294 -20.85 -13.37 -9.02
CA GLU A 294 -20.58 -13.41 -10.44
C GLU A 294 -19.95 -12.10 -10.90
N LEU A 295 -19.07 -12.23 -11.87
CA LEU A 295 -18.45 -11.14 -12.61
C LEU A 295 -18.83 -11.29 -14.06
N ALA A 296 -19.20 -10.18 -14.69
CA ALA A 296 -19.43 -10.08 -16.12
C ALA A 296 -18.41 -9.12 -16.74
N HIS A 297 -18.18 -9.26 -18.04
CA HIS A 297 -17.31 -8.35 -18.78
C HIS A 297 -18.04 -7.03 -19.01
N ASP A 298 -17.84 -6.08 -18.09
CA ASP A 298 -18.33 -4.71 -18.21
C ASP A 298 -17.24 -3.69 -17.85
N ASN A 299 -17.48 -2.42 -18.16
CA ASN A 299 -16.55 -1.33 -17.90
C ASN A 299 -16.36 -1.03 -16.39
N SER A 300 -17.14 -1.65 -15.50
CA SER A 300 -17.04 -1.49 -14.05
C SER A 300 -16.10 -2.50 -13.40
N LEU A 301 -15.58 -3.45 -14.20
CA LEU A 301 -14.74 -4.54 -13.70
C LEU A 301 -13.35 -4.03 -13.32
N SER A 302 -13.08 -3.89 -12.03
CA SER A 302 -11.76 -3.54 -11.52
C SER A 302 -11.18 -4.63 -10.63
N LEU A 303 -9.86 -4.82 -10.73
CA LEU A 303 -9.09 -5.75 -9.89
C LEU A 303 -9.39 -5.57 -8.41
N GLN A 304 -9.63 -4.37 -8.01
CA GLN A 304 -9.79 -3.99 -6.62
C GLN A 304 -11.18 -4.24 -6.10
N ARG A 305 -12.21 -3.97 -6.91
CA ARG A 305 -13.59 -4.33 -6.55
C ARG A 305 -13.70 -5.84 -6.30
N ILE A 306 -13.04 -6.63 -7.16
CA ILE A 306 -13.00 -8.09 -7.01
C ILE A 306 -12.32 -8.46 -5.69
N SER A 307 -11.11 -7.94 -5.46
CA SER A 307 -10.32 -8.22 -4.25
C SER A 307 -11.04 -7.76 -3.00
N HIS A 308 -11.55 -6.53 -3.00
CA HIS A 308 -12.24 -5.94 -1.86
C HIS A 308 -13.48 -6.77 -1.47
N ARG A 309 -14.33 -7.09 -2.45
CA ARG A 309 -15.53 -7.89 -2.20
C ARG A 309 -15.18 -9.29 -1.69
N ALA A 310 -14.17 -9.94 -2.26
CA ALA A 310 -13.73 -11.25 -1.82
C ALA A 310 -13.18 -11.22 -0.38
N ILE A 311 -12.35 -10.22 -0.05
CA ILE A 311 -11.78 -10.07 1.29
C ILE A 311 -12.87 -9.73 2.31
N GLU A 312 -13.83 -8.89 1.96
CA GLU A 312 -14.95 -8.56 2.84
C GLU A 312 -15.81 -9.79 3.15
N GLU A 313 -16.08 -10.62 2.15
CA GLU A 313 -16.80 -11.88 2.35
C GLU A 313 -16.00 -12.90 3.18
N ILE A 314 -14.68 -12.96 2.98
CA ILE A 314 -13.80 -13.76 3.86
C ILE A 314 -13.90 -13.27 5.31
N ALA A 315 -13.81 -11.95 5.52
CA ALA A 315 -13.89 -11.35 6.85
C ALA A 315 -15.20 -11.63 7.56
N ARG A 316 -16.33 -11.55 6.84
CA ARG A 316 -17.67 -11.83 7.35
C ARG A 316 -17.82 -13.24 7.89
N ASN A 317 -17.11 -14.20 7.27
CA ASN A 317 -17.33 -15.62 7.49
C ASN A 317 -16.17 -16.31 8.21
N LYS A 318 -15.07 -15.58 8.50
CA LYS A 318 -13.92 -16.12 9.22
C LYS A 318 -14.22 -16.32 10.69
N LEU A 319 -14.20 -17.58 11.15
CA LEU A 319 -14.46 -17.92 12.54
C LEU A 319 -13.43 -17.30 13.48
N ILE A 320 -13.90 -16.62 14.51
CA ILE A 320 -13.07 -16.06 15.57
C ILE A 320 -12.86 -17.10 16.65
N GLN A 321 -11.62 -17.50 16.87
CA GLN A 321 -11.24 -18.53 17.82
C GLN A 321 -10.95 -17.94 19.22
N PRO A 322 -11.07 -18.73 20.31
CA PRO A 322 -10.70 -18.31 21.66
C PRO A 322 -9.27 -17.75 21.78
N SER A 323 -8.32 -18.41 21.12
CA SER A 323 -6.91 -17.96 21.11
C SER A 323 -6.72 -16.58 20.50
N HIS A 324 -7.52 -16.22 19.49
CA HIS A 324 -7.48 -14.91 18.84
C HIS A 324 -7.91 -13.79 19.78
N LEU A 325 -9.03 -13.98 20.47
CA LEU A 325 -9.56 -12.97 21.41
C LEU A 325 -8.72 -12.84 22.67
N VAL A 326 -8.21 -13.97 23.21
CA VAL A 326 -7.29 -13.93 24.36
C VAL A 326 -6.01 -13.20 24.01
N ALA A 327 -5.44 -13.45 22.83
CA ALA A 327 -4.26 -12.73 22.35
C ALA A 327 -4.53 -11.23 22.24
N LYS A 328 -5.70 -10.86 21.71
CA LYS A 328 -6.11 -9.46 21.59
C LYS A 328 -6.31 -8.79 22.94
N ALA A 329 -6.90 -9.48 23.90
CA ALA A 329 -7.13 -8.97 25.25
C ALA A 329 -5.83 -8.77 26.05
N ILE A 330 -4.77 -9.55 25.77
CA ILE A 330 -3.45 -9.44 26.42
C ILE A 330 -2.58 -8.39 25.71
N GLN A 331 -2.75 -8.17 24.42
CA GLN A 331 -1.89 -7.28 23.63
C GLN A 331 -1.83 -5.87 24.23
N GLY A 332 -0.62 -5.32 24.37
CA GLY A 332 -0.38 -4.00 24.96
C GLY A 332 -0.42 -3.97 26.49
N GLN A 333 -0.50 -5.11 27.17
CA GLN A 333 -0.40 -5.23 28.62
C GLN A 333 0.97 -5.81 28.99
N SER A 334 1.68 -5.20 29.95
CA SER A 334 2.92 -5.78 30.48
C SER A 334 2.64 -7.02 31.33
N LYS A 335 1.50 -7.03 32.05
CA LYS A 335 1.05 -8.11 32.93
C LYS A 335 -0.46 -8.01 33.12
N ILE A 336 -1.18 -9.12 33.15
CA ILE A 336 -2.62 -9.17 33.34
C ILE A 336 -3.02 -10.36 34.21
N ASP A 337 -3.90 -10.17 35.20
CA ASP A 337 -4.51 -11.25 35.96
C ASP A 337 -5.72 -11.86 35.27
N VAL A 338 -6.17 -13.04 35.75
CA VAL A 338 -7.27 -13.78 35.09
C VAL A 338 -8.62 -13.05 35.16
N LYS A 339 -8.88 -12.27 36.22
CA LYS A 339 -10.14 -11.53 36.36
C LYS A 339 -10.20 -10.40 35.36
N SER A 340 -9.19 -9.56 35.31
CA SER A 340 -9.03 -8.48 34.36
C SER A 340 -9.02 -8.98 32.90
N LEU A 341 -8.37 -10.13 32.67
CA LEU A 341 -8.37 -10.77 31.34
C LEU A 341 -9.78 -11.18 30.90
N ARG A 342 -10.58 -11.77 31.81
CA ARG A 342 -11.97 -12.15 31.49
C ARG A 342 -12.85 -10.94 31.21
N GLU A 343 -12.66 -9.85 31.91
CA GLU A 343 -13.37 -8.58 31.67
C GLU A 343 -13.02 -8.03 30.29
N ARG A 344 -11.72 -7.94 29.97
CA ARG A 344 -11.27 -7.49 28.63
C ARG A 344 -11.72 -8.42 27.51
N PHE A 345 -11.72 -9.73 27.75
CA PHE A 345 -12.23 -10.70 26.78
C PHE A 345 -13.71 -10.47 26.49
N ARG A 346 -14.55 -10.24 27.51
CA ARG A 346 -15.97 -9.87 27.34
C ARG A 346 -16.12 -8.61 26.53
N GLN A 347 -15.35 -7.58 26.87
CA GLN A 347 -15.33 -6.31 26.12
C GLN A 347 -15.01 -6.54 24.65
N GLU A 348 -14.03 -7.39 24.33
CA GLU A 348 -13.69 -7.70 22.93
C GLU A 348 -14.79 -8.52 22.24
N VAL A 349 -15.51 -9.36 22.94
CA VAL A 349 -16.70 -10.07 22.44
C VAL A 349 -17.81 -9.06 22.11
N ASP A 350 -18.16 -8.21 23.06
CA ASP A 350 -19.25 -7.20 22.90
C ASP A 350 -18.92 -6.21 21.78
N ASN A 351 -17.69 -5.71 21.76
CA ASN A 351 -17.20 -4.87 20.69
C ASN A 351 -17.29 -5.56 19.33
N THR A 352 -17.02 -6.86 19.26
CA THR A 352 -17.10 -7.65 18.02
C THR A 352 -18.54 -7.86 17.60
N ILE A 353 -19.45 -8.15 18.52
CA ILE A 353 -20.88 -8.26 18.25
C ILE A 353 -21.40 -6.95 17.69
N THR A 354 -21.10 -5.83 18.35
CA THR A 354 -21.50 -4.49 17.91
C THR A 354 -21.01 -4.19 16.51
N PHE A 355 -19.73 -4.47 16.23
CA PHE A 355 -19.14 -4.28 14.91
C PHE A 355 -19.86 -5.09 13.83
N PHE A 356 -20.08 -6.39 14.05
CA PHE A 356 -20.74 -7.23 13.05
C PHE A 356 -22.20 -6.85 12.84
N LYS A 357 -22.93 -6.49 13.91
CA LYS A 357 -24.31 -6.01 13.83
C LYS A 357 -24.40 -4.72 13.03
N THR A 358 -23.55 -3.74 13.34
CA THR A 358 -23.55 -2.43 12.69
C THR A 358 -23.07 -2.51 11.24
N ARG A 359 -21.97 -3.22 11.00
CA ARG A 359 -21.31 -3.26 9.69
C ARG A 359 -21.93 -4.24 8.71
N TYR A 360 -22.22 -5.44 9.17
CA TYR A 360 -22.66 -6.52 8.29
C TYR A 360 -24.12 -6.91 8.46
N ARG A 361 -24.81 -6.33 9.46
CA ARG A 361 -26.17 -6.74 9.85
C ARG A 361 -26.29 -8.24 10.08
N LYS A 362 -25.23 -8.88 10.55
CA LYS A 362 -25.11 -10.33 10.81
C LYS A 362 -24.56 -10.58 12.22
N ALA A 363 -24.74 -11.80 12.71
CA ALA A 363 -24.09 -12.25 13.93
C ALA A 363 -22.58 -12.42 13.69
N ALA A 364 -21.77 -12.13 14.69
CA ALA A 364 -20.33 -12.37 14.64
C ALA A 364 -20.03 -13.88 14.55
N PRO A 365 -19.13 -14.31 13.67
CA PRO A 365 -18.78 -15.71 13.49
C PRO A 365 -17.84 -16.22 14.59
N PHE A 366 -18.35 -16.42 15.77
CA PHE A 366 -17.60 -16.94 16.88
C PHE A 366 -17.53 -18.46 16.93
N HIS A 367 -16.40 -18.97 17.42
CA HIS A 367 -16.33 -20.34 17.89
C HIS A 367 -17.44 -20.59 18.94
N PRO A 368 -18.17 -21.71 18.88
CA PRO A 368 -19.32 -21.95 19.77
C PRO A 368 -19.04 -21.72 21.25
N LEU A 369 -17.86 -22.11 21.70
CA LEU A 369 -17.45 -21.99 23.12
C LEU A 369 -17.40 -20.52 23.60
N ILE A 370 -17.12 -19.54 22.72
CA ILE A 370 -17.07 -18.12 23.08
C ILE A 370 -18.43 -17.62 23.56
N ILE A 371 -19.47 -18.14 22.95
CA ILE A 371 -20.85 -17.77 23.31
C ILE A 371 -21.37 -18.55 24.50
N SER A 372 -21.04 -19.87 24.56
CA SER A 372 -21.58 -20.75 25.60
C SER A 372 -20.85 -20.67 26.94
N ASP A 373 -19.52 -20.48 26.96
CA ASP A 373 -18.71 -20.50 28.17
C ASP A 373 -17.45 -19.63 28.03
N ILE A 374 -17.55 -18.38 28.48
CA ILE A 374 -16.43 -17.43 28.46
C ILE A 374 -15.24 -17.88 29.30
N PRO A 375 -15.41 -18.35 30.57
CA PRO A 375 -14.33 -18.89 31.36
C PRO A 375 -13.55 -20.01 30.67
N GLN A 376 -14.26 -20.97 30.07
CA GLN A 376 -13.63 -22.07 29.35
C GLN A 376 -12.94 -21.60 28.07
N SER A 377 -13.52 -20.62 27.35
CA SER A 377 -12.91 -19.99 26.19
C SER A 377 -11.58 -19.29 26.54
N VAL A 378 -11.55 -18.51 27.62
CA VAL A 378 -10.33 -17.86 28.11
C VAL A 378 -9.28 -18.91 28.49
N ASN A 379 -9.65 -19.95 29.20
CA ASN A 379 -8.75 -21.02 29.59
C ASN A 379 -8.16 -21.77 28.39
N LEU A 380 -9.00 -22.04 27.37
CA LEU A 380 -8.55 -22.66 26.12
C LEU A 380 -7.56 -21.77 25.37
N GLY A 381 -7.86 -20.50 25.23
CA GLY A 381 -6.98 -19.53 24.57
C GLY A 381 -5.64 -19.37 25.31
N LEU A 382 -5.66 -19.26 26.63
CA LEU A 382 -4.46 -19.20 27.45
C LEU A 382 -3.59 -20.46 27.31
N ARG A 383 -4.20 -21.63 27.34
CA ARG A 383 -3.50 -22.90 27.14
C ARG A 383 -2.80 -22.96 25.79
N ILE A 384 -3.49 -22.55 24.73
CA ILE A 384 -2.93 -22.51 23.38
C ILE A 384 -1.75 -21.55 23.32
N LEU A 385 -1.93 -20.30 23.73
CA LEU A 385 -0.91 -19.26 23.64
C LEU A 385 0.32 -19.56 24.53
N SER A 386 0.11 -20.12 25.74
CA SER A 386 1.20 -20.57 26.61
C SER A 386 1.98 -21.74 25.97
N LYS A 387 1.27 -22.75 25.45
CA LYS A 387 1.89 -23.90 24.78
C LYS A 387 2.67 -23.49 23.54
N ARG A 388 2.22 -22.47 22.83
CA ARG A 388 2.91 -21.91 21.66
C ARG A 388 4.04 -20.94 22.03
N GLY A 389 4.17 -20.55 23.29
CA GLY A 389 5.20 -19.63 23.77
C GLY A 389 4.93 -18.16 23.45
N ALA A 390 3.68 -17.82 23.13
CA ALA A 390 3.26 -16.44 22.92
C ALA A 390 3.18 -15.66 24.22
N ILE A 391 2.81 -16.34 25.32
CA ILE A 391 2.69 -15.77 26.65
C ILE A 391 3.43 -16.62 27.70
N SER A 392 3.81 -15.99 28.82
CA SER A 392 4.28 -16.64 30.02
C SER A 392 3.26 -16.50 31.15
N SER A 393 3.25 -17.46 32.09
CA SER A 393 2.36 -17.44 33.23
C SER A 393 3.18 -17.43 34.52
N SER A 394 2.73 -16.66 35.52
CA SER A 394 3.21 -16.75 36.91
C SER A 394 2.17 -17.48 37.73
N VAL A 395 2.52 -18.65 38.21
CA VAL A 395 1.63 -19.50 39.06
C VAL A 395 1.36 -18.82 40.39
N ILE A 396 2.37 -18.21 41.00
CA ILE A 396 2.28 -17.53 42.28
C ILE A 396 1.29 -16.36 42.25
N HIS A 397 1.38 -15.54 41.21
CA HIS A 397 0.55 -14.33 41.06
C HIS A 397 -0.70 -14.52 40.20
N ARG A 398 -0.92 -15.70 39.64
CA ARG A 398 -2.01 -15.99 38.67
C ARG A 398 -2.13 -14.96 37.56
N THR A 399 -0.98 -14.57 37.02
CA THR A 399 -0.90 -13.53 35.97
C THR A 399 -0.23 -14.06 34.74
N TYR A 400 -0.54 -13.39 33.60
CA TYR A 400 0.01 -13.67 32.31
C TYR A 400 0.70 -12.44 31.74
N SER A 401 1.78 -12.65 31.01
CA SER A 401 2.55 -11.59 30.37
C SER A 401 2.91 -12.00 28.94
N PRO A 402 2.98 -11.07 27.98
CA PRO A 402 3.56 -11.34 26.67
C PRO A 402 4.97 -11.91 26.81
N LYS A 403 5.25 -13.00 26.11
CA LYS A 403 6.58 -13.59 26.00
C LYS A 403 7.18 -13.41 24.61
N ASN A 404 6.31 -13.42 23.60
CA ASN A 404 6.65 -13.16 22.21
C ASN A 404 5.58 -12.26 21.61
N GLU A 405 5.88 -10.96 21.54
CA GLU A 405 4.96 -9.93 21.06
C GLU A 405 4.57 -10.13 19.59
N ALA A 406 5.51 -10.58 18.74
CA ALA A 406 5.22 -10.83 17.34
C ALA A 406 4.22 -11.98 17.17
N LEU A 407 4.40 -13.07 17.93
CA LEU A 407 3.50 -14.20 17.90
C LEU A 407 2.14 -13.86 18.51
N LEU A 408 2.13 -13.14 19.63
CA LEU A 408 0.90 -12.66 20.26
C LEU A 408 0.13 -11.73 19.30
N GLY A 409 0.83 -10.80 18.65
CA GLY A 409 0.29 -9.91 17.63
C GLY A 409 -0.30 -10.66 16.45
N PHE A 410 0.34 -11.76 16.04
CA PHE A 410 -0.15 -12.60 14.95
C PHE A 410 -1.48 -13.29 15.30
N TYR A 411 -1.62 -13.86 16.51
CA TYR A 411 -2.91 -14.42 16.95
C TYR A 411 -3.98 -13.34 17.14
N SER A 412 -3.62 -12.21 17.77
CA SER A 412 -4.50 -11.06 17.96
C SER A 412 -5.04 -10.53 16.63
N TYR A 413 -4.19 -10.53 15.60
CA TYR A 413 -4.54 -10.14 14.25
C TYR A 413 -5.78 -10.87 13.72
N HIS A 414 -5.94 -12.15 13.98
CA HIS A 414 -7.08 -12.93 13.49
C HIS A 414 -8.43 -12.54 14.15
N ALA A 415 -8.38 -11.81 15.27
CA ALA A 415 -9.55 -11.18 15.89
C ALA A 415 -9.66 -9.68 15.60
N ASP A 416 -8.70 -9.08 14.91
CA ASP A 416 -8.72 -7.64 14.65
C ASP A 416 -9.65 -7.30 13.48
N ARG A 417 -10.68 -6.56 13.79
CA ARG A 417 -11.73 -6.13 12.87
C ARG A 417 -11.29 -5.02 11.92
N ARG A 418 -10.24 -4.29 12.28
CA ARG A 418 -9.69 -3.17 11.50
C ARG A 418 -8.84 -3.62 10.32
N ILE A 419 -8.56 -4.90 10.24
CA ILE A 419 -7.68 -5.50 9.24
C ILE A 419 -8.34 -5.65 7.88
N TYR A 420 -9.65 -5.67 7.89
CA TYR A 420 -10.43 -5.61 6.69
C TYR A 420 -10.90 -4.16 6.58
N PRO A 421 -10.09 -3.29 5.95
CA PRO A 421 -10.43 -1.89 5.88
C PRO A 421 -11.80 -1.81 5.23
N LEU A 422 -12.69 -1.21 5.99
CA LEU A 422 -13.86 -0.59 5.44
C LEU A 422 -13.34 0.45 4.47
N ARG A 423 -13.21 0.10 3.20
CA ARG A 423 -13.12 1.11 2.18
C ARG A 423 -14.53 1.69 2.11
N GLY A 424 -14.78 2.69 2.95
CA GLY A 424 -15.87 3.61 2.77
C GLY A 424 -15.74 4.23 1.39
N ARG A 425 -16.79 4.84 0.86
CA ARG A 425 -16.77 5.61 -0.39
C ARG A 425 -15.67 6.70 -0.42
N ASN A 426 -15.00 6.96 0.71
CA ASN A 426 -14.07 8.05 0.95
C ASN A 426 -12.66 7.56 1.33
N THR A 427 -12.02 6.75 0.48
CA THR A 427 -10.61 6.41 0.67
C THR A 427 -9.71 7.54 0.20
N LEU A 428 -8.75 7.91 1.06
CA LEU A 428 -7.71 8.89 0.78
C LEU A 428 -6.36 8.20 0.74
N THR A 429 -5.47 8.69 -0.12
CA THR A 429 -4.09 8.20 -0.16
C THR A 429 -3.11 9.35 -0.18
N VAL A 430 -2.13 9.29 0.72
CA VAL A 430 -0.96 10.16 0.72
C VAL A 430 0.21 9.39 0.11
N ILE A 431 0.75 9.89 -0.98
CA ILE A 431 1.86 9.29 -1.72
C ILE A 431 3.18 9.90 -1.23
N ASN A 432 4.05 9.07 -0.70
CA ASN A 432 5.35 9.33 -0.12
C ASN A 432 5.31 9.72 1.38
N ALA A 433 5.93 8.87 2.20
CA ALA A 433 6.05 9.03 3.66
C ALA A 433 7.25 9.89 4.08
N GLY A 434 7.64 10.89 3.28
CA GLY A 434 8.62 11.89 3.70
C GLY A 434 8.09 12.78 4.84
N ALA A 435 8.89 13.75 5.32
CA ALA A 435 8.50 14.58 6.46
C ALA A 435 7.12 15.24 6.28
N TRP A 436 6.83 15.83 5.11
CA TRP A 436 5.55 16.48 4.85
C TRP A 436 4.39 15.47 4.66
N GLY A 437 4.61 14.37 3.90
CA GLY A 437 3.58 13.35 3.74
C GLY A 437 3.22 12.66 5.06
N TYR A 438 4.22 12.39 5.90
CA TYR A 438 3.99 11.86 7.24
C TYR A 438 3.22 12.84 8.13
N THR A 439 3.54 14.16 8.05
CA THR A 439 2.81 15.21 8.78
C THR A 439 1.34 15.29 8.36
N ILE A 440 1.06 15.27 7.05
CA ILE A 440 -0.32 15.24 6.53
C ILE A 440 -1.04 13.98 7.03
N ALA A 441 -0.38 12.83 6.97
CA ALA A 441 -0.98 11.59 7.46
C ALA A 441 -1.26 11.62 8.97
N LEU A 442 -0.40 12.26 9.77
CA LEU A 442 -0.65 12.49 11.20
C LEU A 442 -1.87 13.40 11.44
N LEU A 443 -1.97 14.50 10.72
CA LEU A 443 -3.10 15.45 10.86
C LEU A 443 -4.42 14.76 10.51
N ILE A 444 -4.51 14.19 9.32
CA ILE A 444 -5.72 13.50 8.85
C ILE A 444 -6.02 12.32 9.78
N GLY A 445 -5.02 11.50 10.09
CA GLY A 445 -5.23 10.33 10.94
C GLY A 445 -5.72 10.67 12.35
N ARG A 446 -5.26 11.77 12.93
CA ARG A 446 -5.76 12.27 14.22
C ARG A 446 -7.20 12.78 14.10
N ASN A 447 -7.55 13.45 13.02
CA ASN A 447 -8.90 13.92 12.77
C ASN A 447 -9.89 12.77 12.54
N LEU A 448 -9.48 11.73 11.81
CA LEU A 448 -10.29 10.51 11.63
C LEU A 448 -10.60 9.78 12.95
N LEU A 449 -9.79 9.95 13.98
CA LEU A 449 -10.04 9.37 15.30
C LEU A 449 -10.90 10.25 16.19
N LYS A 450 -10.98 11.56 15.92
CA LYS A 450 -11.64 12.53 16.80
C LYS A 450 -13.01 12.97 16.30
N LYS A 451 -13.25 12.91 14.99
CA LYS A 451 -14.45 13.45 14.34
C LYS A 451 -15.34 12.32 13.85
N ASP A 452 -16.50 12.14 14.45
CA ASP A 452 -17.45 11.08 14.09
C ASP A 452 -17.96 11.20 12.65
N GLU A 453 -18.05 12.41 12.13
CA GLU A 453 -18.41 12.71 10.73
C GLU A 453 -17.42 12.11 9.71
N LEU A 454 -16.20 11.80 10.14
CA LEU A 454 -15.15 11.19 9.31
C LEU A 454 -15.06 9.67 9.48
N SER A 455 -15.97 9.04 10.20
CA SER A 455 -15.93 7.59 10.51
C SER A 455 -15.95 6.68 9.28
N GLU A 456 -16.47 7.16 8.15
CA GLU A 456 -16.48 6.43 6.87
C GLU A 456 -15.22 6.66 6.01
N HIS A 457 -14.30 7.49 6.48
CA HIS A 457 -13.07 7.76 5.77
C HIS A 457 -11.97 6.78 6.17
N SER A 458 -11.13 6.42 5.21
CA SER A 458 -9.91 5.63 5.43
C SER A 458 -8.71 6.32 4.81
N LEU A 459 -7.57 6.28 5.50
CA LEU A 459 -6.33 6.90 5.04
C LEU A 459 -5.25 5.87 4.80
N ILE A 460 -4.65 5.93 3.63
CA ILE A 460 -3.49 5.16 3.23
C ILE A 460 -2.28 6.09 3.17
N LEU A 461 -1.17 5.67 3.77
CA LEU A 461 0.13 6.30 3.62
C LEU A 461 1.03 5.37 2.80
N TYR A 462 1.28 5.73 1.55
CA TYR A 462 2.11 4.97 0.64
C TYR A 462 3.56 5.45 0.63
N ASP A 463 4.49 4.50 0.61
CA ASP A 463 5.90 4.76 0.25
C ASP A 463 6.47 3.56 -0.49
N SER A 464 7.29 3.82 -1.51
CA SER A 464 7.95 2.77 -2.30
C SER A 464 9.08 2.07 -1.55
N ARG A 465 9.55 2.63 -0.45
CA ARG A 465 10.59 2.07 0.42
C ARG A 465 9.98 1.10 1.40
N GLU A 466 10.05 -0.18 1.08
CA GLU A 466 9.45 -1.26 1.88
C GLU A 466 9.90 -1.22 3.35
N GLU A 467 11.16 -0.89 3.63
CA GLU A 467 11.72 -0.78 4.98
C GLU A 467 11.04 0.29 5.85
N ILE A 468 10.58 1.40 5.23
CA ILE A 468 9.84 2.43 5.95
C ILE A 468 8.44 1.94 6.29
N ILE A 469 7.75 1.39 5.30
CA ILE A 469 6.41 0.85 5.48
C ILE A 469 6.40 -0.31 6.48
N GLU A 470 7.43 -1.15 6.44
CA GLU A 470 7.62 -2.20 7.41
C GLU A 470 7.67 -1.67 8.84
N LYS A 471 8.54 -0.69 9.11
CA LYS A 471 8.65 -0.10 10.45
C LYS A 471 7.39 0.63 10.89
N LEU A 472 6.77 1.38 9.99
CA LEU A 472 5.48 2.02 10.25
C LEU A 472 4.39 0.99 10.61
N THR A 473 4.42 -0.17 9.97
CA THR A 473 3.45 -1.24 10.22
C THR A 473 3.72 -1.95 11.54
N LEU A 474 4.98 -2.23 11.86
CA LEU A 474 5.38 -2.99 13.05
C LEU A 474 5.37 -2.14 14.32
N GLU A 475 6.01 -0.99 14.24
CA GLU A 475 6.32 -0.15 15.40
C GLU A 475 5.37 1.06 15.48
N GLY A 476 4.65 1.37 14.38
CA GLY A 476 3.84 2.58 14.28
C GLY A 476 4.69 3.85 14.17
N LYS A 477 6.01 3.75 14.05
CA LYS A 477 6.94 4.87 14.07
C LYS A 477 7.77 4.93 12.79
N HIS A 478 8.01 6.15 12.31
CA HIS A 478 8.85 6.34 11.13
C HIS A 478 10.34 6.23 11.50
N PRO A 479 11.16 5.47 10.72
CA PRO A 479 12.57 5.25 11.09
C PRO A 479 13.48 6.48 10.93
N LEU A 480 13.10 7.43 10.07
CA LEU A 480 13.96 8.54 9.69
C LEU A 480 13.45 9.92 10.13
N VAL A 481 12.11 10.12 10.12
CA VAL A 481 11.49 11.42 10.44
C VAL A 481 10.56 11.28 11.63
N PHE A 482 10.57 12.25 12.53
CA PHE A 482 9.70 12.28 13.72
C PHE A 482 9.65 10.95 14.48
N LYS A 483 10.81 10.37 14.76
CA LYS A 483 10.99 9.00 15.31
C LYS A 483 10.19 8.72 16.58
N ASP A 484 9.91 9.76 17.36
CA ASP A 484 9.19 9.65 18.63
C ASP A 484 7.68 9.79 18.51
N ILE A 485 7.19 10.12 17.30
CA ILE A 485 5.78 10.36 17.06
C ILE A 485 5.17 9.18 16.32
N ALA A 486 4.24 8.50 16.97
CA ALA A 486 3.58 7.34 16.39
C ALA A 486 2.50 7.75 15.36
N LEU A 487 2.41 6.97 14.29
CA LEU A 487 1.36 7.07 13.29
C LEU A 487 0.01 6.67 13.91
N PRO A 488 -1.04 7.48 13.76
CA PRO A 488 -2.38 7.11 14.23
C PRO A 488 -2.86 5.78 13.65
N ARG A 489 -3.58 5.01 14.45
CA ARG A 489 -4.13 3.70 14.04
C ARG A 489 -5.13 3.78 12.89
N SER A 490 -5.68 4.96 12.63
CA SER A 490 -6.55 5.26 11.49
C SER A 490 -5.80 5.35 10.15
N VAL A 491 -4.47 5.40 10.18
CA VAL A 491 -3.62 5.47 8.98
C VAL A 491 -3.05 4.09 8.68
N ARG A 492 -3.21 3.65 7.44
CA ARG A 492 -2.66 2.40 6.94
C ARG A 492 -1.39 2.64 6.13
N PRO A 493 -0.22 2.16 6.59
CA PRO A 493 0.97 2.12 5.75
C PRO A 493 0.83 1.11 4.61
N GLU A 494 1.28 1.46 3.40
CA GLU A 494 1.17 0.61 2.21
C GLU A 494 2.40 0.79 1.30
N ALA A 495 2.98 -0.32 0.85
CA ALA A 495 4.12 -0.33 -0.08
C ALA A 495 3.73 -0.66 -1.53
N ASP A 496 2.55 -1.21 -1.74
CA ASP A 496 2.02 -1.49 -3.07
C ASP A 496 1.21 -0.31 -3.60
N LEU A 497 1.67 0.29 -4.70
CA LEU A 497 1.03 1.45 -5.30
C LEU A 497 -0.39 1.12 -5.82
N ILE A 498 -0.58 -0.07 -6.37
CA ILE A 498 -1.91 -0.50 -6.87
C ILE A 498 -2.90 -0.55 -5.72
N ALA A 499 -2.49 -1.18 -4.61
CA ALA A 499 -3.31 -1.25 -3.40
C ALA A 499 -3.54 0.13 -2.77
N ALA A 500 -2.62 1.07 -2.97
CA ALA A 500 -2.72 2.41 -2.42
C ALA A 500 -3.68 3.32 -3.19
N VAL A 501 -3.69 3.27 -4.53
CA VAL A 501 -4.39 4.29 -5.32
C VAL A 501 -5.64 3.81 -6.03
N GLY A 502 -5.74 2.55 -6.31
CA GLY A 502 -6.72 2.08 -7.29
C GLY A 502 -8.20 2.15 -6.89
N ASP A 503 -8.59 2.35 -5.61
CA ASP A 503 -9.97 2.66 -5.18
C ASP A 503 -10.03 4.00 -4.44
N THR A 504 -9.02 4.81 -4.61
CA THR A 504 -8.89 6.05 -3.89
C THR A 504 -9.63 7.14 -4.62
N SER A 505 -10.50 7.84 -3.91
CA SER A 505 -11.25 8.98 -4.47
C SER A 505 -10.51 10.31 -4.30
N LEU A 506 -9.46 10.35 -3.47
CA LEU A 506 -8.66 11.54 -3.19
C LEU A 506 -7.21 11.14 -2.96
N ILE A 507 -6.32 11.60 -3.83
CA ILE A 507 -4.90 11.25 -3.84
C ILE A 507 -4.06 12.51 -3.62
N LEU A 508 -3.21 12.50 -2.61
CA LEU A 508 -2.24 13.57 -2.35
C LEU A 508 -0.84 13.12 -2.77
N ILE A 509 -0.25 13.76 -3.77
CA ILE A 509 1.13 13.50 -4.17
C ILE A 509 2.07 14.47 -3.46
N VAL A 510 2.90 13.92 -2.57
CA VAL A 510 3.83 14.68 -1.71
C VAL A 510 5.30 14.31 -2.03
N THR A 511 5.55 13.93 -3.24
CA THR A 511 6.85 13.44 -3.72
C THR A 511 7.76 14.63 -4.07
N PRO A 512 9.06 14.60 -3.77
CA PRO A 512 9.99 15.59 -4.29
C PRO A 512 9.96 15.71 -5.81
N SER A 513 10.13 16.92 -6.38
CA SER A 513 9.97 17.18 -7.82
C SER A 513 10.76 16.23 -8.73
N LYS A 514 11.95 15.84 -8.32
CA LYS A 514 12.82 14.92 -9.05
C LYS A 514 12.28 13.49 -9.20
N TYR A 515 11.31 13.07 -8.36
CA TYR A 515 10.66 11.75 -8.41
C TYR A 515 9.19 11.87 -8.82
N PHE A 516 8.71 13.10 -9.00
CA PHE A 516 7.30 13.38 -9.25
C PHE A 516 6.82 12.73 -10.53
N TYR A 517 7.51 12.93 -11.63
CA TYR A 517 7.09 12.42 -12.95
C TYR A 517 6.89 10.90 -12.93
N SER A 518 7.90 10.17 -12.49
CA SER A 518 7.86 8.70 -12.44
C SER A 518 6.83 8.12 -11.46
N THR A 519 6.47 8.88 -10.42
CA THR A 519 5.42 8.49 -9.46
C THR A 519 4.06 8.86 -10.00
N MET A 520 3.90 10.08 -10.48
CA MET A 520 2.65 10.66 -10.97
C MET A 520 2.09 9.87 -12.16
N THR A 521 2.91 9.52 -13.15
CA THR A 521 2.49 8.72 -14.30
C THR A 521 1.86 7.40 -13.88
N LYS A 522 2.48 6.68 -12.95
CA LYS A 522 1.92 5.43 -12.40
C LYS A 522 0.64 5.65 -11.61
N VAL A 523 0.61 6.73 -10.81
CA VAL A 523 -0.58 7.08 -10.02
C VAL A 523 -1.76 7.39 -10.93
N VAL A 524 -1.55 8.22 -11.94
CA VAL A 524 -2.59 8.60 -12.91
C VAL A 524 -3.08 7.39 -13.70
N GLU A 525 -2.18 6.51 -14.13
CA GLU A 525 -2.53 5.26 -14.83
C GLU A 525 -3.45 4.37 -13.98
N LEU A 526 -3.14 4.21 -12.69
CA LEU A 526 -3.80 3.27 -11.79
C LEU A 526 -5.03 3.84 -11.10
N ALA A 527 -5.11 5.16 -10.91
CA ALA A 527 -6.20 5.81 -10.19
C ALA A 527 -7.53 5.71 -10.95
N PRO A 528 -8.67 5.63 -10.25
CA PRO A 528 -9.99 5.66 -10.88
C PRO A 528 -10.28 7.01 -11.55
N ASP A 529 -11.01 6.98 -12.67
CA ASP A 529 -11.57 8.19 -13.26
C ASP A 529 -12.47 8.93 -12.27
N GLY A 530 -12.46 10.26 -12.33
CA GLY A 530 -13.22 11.12 -11.42
C GLY A 530 -12.59 11.32 -10.04
N SER A 531 -11.41 10.73 -9.76
CA SER A 531 -10.69 10.98 -8.51
C SER A 531 -10.14 12.40 -8.45
N ASP A 532 -9.97 12.91 -7.21
CA ASP A 532 -9.25 14.15 -6.94
C ASP A 532 -7.75 13.87 -6.82
N LEU A 533 -6.94 14.59 -7.55
CA LEU A 533 -5.49 14.56 -7.45
C LEU A 533 -4.98 15.88 -6.89
N VAL A 534 -4.47 15.85 -5.67
CA VAL A 534 -3.93 17.02 -4.97
C VAL A 534 -2.41 16.97 -4.99
N ILE A 535 -1.80 17.97 -5.59
CA ILE A 535 -0.35 18.11 -5.74
C ILE A 535 0.19 18.92 -4.57
N ALA A 536 1.08 18.34 -3.76
CA ALA A 536 1.81 19.03 -2.71
C ALA A 536 3.33 19.11 -3.00
N THR A 537 3.69 18.78 -4.23
CA THR A 537 5.07 18.85 -4.74
C THR A 537 5.43 20.29 -5.08
N LYS A 538 6.59 20.72 -4.63
CA LYS A 538 7.12 22.07 -4.88
C LYS A 538 8.23 22.02 -5.94
N GLY A 539 8.29 23.01 -6.83
CA GLY A 539 9.32 23.12 -7.87
C GLY A 539 8.83 22.72 -9.26
N PHE A 540 9.67 22.93 -10.26
CA PHE A 540 9.45 22.46 -11.62
C PHE A 540 9.80 20.99 -11.75
N ILE A 541 9.17 20.32 -12.71
CA ILE A 541 9.41 18.89 -12.97
C ILE A 541 10.58 18.76 -13.95
N PRO A 542 11.68 18.09 -13.56
CA PRO A 542 12.89 18.05 -14.38
C PRO A 542 12.70 17.46 -15.78
N GLU A 543 11.87 16.43 -15.91
CA GLU A 543 11.64 15.69 -17.16
C GLU A 543 10.89 16.52 -18.19
N THR A 544 9.93 17.35 -17.76
CA THR A 544 9.11 18.18 -18.65
C THR A 544 9.55 19.65 -18.67
N GLY A 545 10.17 20.11 -17.59
CA GLY A 545 10.48 21.51 -17.36
C GLY A 545 9.26 22.38 -17.05
N LEU A 546 8.09 21.75 -16.82
CA LEU A 546 6.82 22.40 -16.54
C LEU A 546 6.52 22.44 -15.04
N LEU A 547 5.46 23.16 -14.67
CA LEU A 547 4.89 23.10 -13.33
C LEU A 547 4.21 21.73 -13.11
N PRO A 548 4.15 21.24 -11.87
CA PRO A 548 3.52 19.97 -11.56
C PRO A 548 2.08 19.85 -12.08
N CYS A 549 1.27 20.89 -11.97
CA CYS A 549 -0.11 20.88 -12.45
C CYS A 549 -0.21 20.78 -13.98
N GLN A 550 0.71 21.41 -14.70
CA GLN A 550 0.76 21.33 -16.17
C GLN A 550 1.17 19.93 -16.61
N THR A 551 2.23 19.37 -15.97
CA THR A 551 2.69 18.00 -16.23
C THR A 551 1.59 16.96 -16.00
N VAL A 552 0.78 17.11 -14.94
CA VAL A 552 -0.36 16.22 -14.68
C VAL A 552 -1.41 16.34 -15.76
N ARG A 553 -1.77 17.55 -16.18
CA ARG A 553 -2.78 17.77 -17.24
C ARG A 553 -2.34 17.15 -18.56
N GLU A 554 -1.10 17.33 -18.98
CA GLU A 554 -0.56 16.66 -20.18
C GLU A 554 -0.65 15.14 -20.09
N GLU A 555 -0.36 14.56 -18.94
CA GLU A 555 -0.43 13.10 -18.74
C GLU A 555 -1.88 12.58 -18.73
N LEU A 556 -2.81 13.32 -18.13
CA LEU A 556 -4.23 13.00 -18.16
C LEU A 556 -4.77 13.02 -19.60
N ASP A 557 -4.40 14.05 -20.38
CA ASP A 557 -4.79 14.16 -21.80
C ASP A 557 -4.22 13.02 -22.62
N ARG A 558 -2.94 12.68 -22.41
CA ARG A 558 -2.27 11.55 -23.06
C ARG A 558 -2.96 10.21 -22.81
N LEU A 559 -3.48 9.99 -21.59
CA LEU A 559 -4.16 8.75 -21.20
C LEU A 559 -5.67 8.78 -21.43
N GLY A 560 -6.25 9.91 -21.82
CA GLY A 560 -7.70 10.09 -21.93
C GLY A 560 -8.43 9.99 -20.59
N LYS A 561 -7.74 10.26 -19.47
CA LYS A 561 -8.31 10.16 -18.13
C LYS A 561 -8.90 11.47 -17.62
N LYS A 562 -9.96 11.34 -16.83
CA LYS A 562 -10.66 12.48 -16.23
C LYS A 562 -10.44 12.49 -14.72
N MET A 563 -9.56 13.35 -14.23
CA MET A 563 -9.31 13.59 -12.80
C MET A 563 -9.35 15.10 -12.51
N ARG A 564 -9.74 15.43 -11.28
CA ARG A 564 -9.72 16.83 -10.83
C ARG A 564 -8.34 17.16 -10.26
N VAL A 565 -7.67 18.12 -10.85
CA VAL A 565 -6.30 18.51 -10.44
C VAL A 565 -6.35 19.69 -9.50
N SER A 566 -5.74 19.56 -8.33
CA SER A 566 -5.66 20.58 -7.28
C SER A 566 -4.22 20.70 -6.78
N ALA A 567 -3.90 21.81 -6.12
CA ALA A 567 -2.58 22.04 -5.51
C ALA A 567 -2.70 22.43 -4.04
N LEU A 568 -1.84 21.86 -3.18
CA LEU A 568 -1.75 22.17 -1.75
C LEU A 568 -0.39 22.78 -1.45
N SER A 569 -0.37 24.01 -0.93
CA SER A 569 0.87 24.68 -0.56
C SER A 569 0.64 25.69 0.57
N GLY A 570 1.72 26.31 1.07
CA GLY A 570 1.72 27.31 2.13
C GLY A 570 2.97 27.22 3.00
N ALA A 571 3.04 28.07 4.01
CA ALA A 571 4.11 28.11 5.01
C ALA A 571 4.02 26.89 5.95
N ASN A 572 4.37 25.71 5.44
CA ASN A 572 4.16 24.42 6.09
C ASN A 572 5.49 23.83 6.55
N LEU A 573 5.97 24.23 7.73
CA LEU A 573 7.14 23.64 8.38
C LEU A 573 6.72 22.39 9.13
N ALA A 574 7.01 21.23 8.53
CA ALA A 574 6.53 19.92 9.01
C ALA A 574 6.82 19.66 10.51
N HIS A 575 8.02 20.03 11.00
CA HIS A 575 8.41 19.83 12.39
C HIS A 575 7.59 20.69 13.38
N GLU A 576 7.24 21.91 13.00
CA GLU A 576 6.41 22.78 13.85
C GLU A 576 4.98 22.27 13.94
N ILE A 577 4.39 21.88 12.79
CA ILE A 577 3.02 21.38 12.73
C ILE A 577 2.89 20.07 13.52
N VAL A 578 3.85 19.16 13.40
CA VAL A 578 3.83 17.89 14.12
C VAL A 578 3.92 18.10 15.64
N SER A 579 4.66 19.15 16.07
CA SER A 579 4.77 19.56 17.48
C SER A 579 3.57 20.35 18.00
N GLY A 580 2.52 20.55 17.17
CA GLY A 580 1.32 21.28 17.56
C GLY A 580 1.37 22.77 17.29
N GLY A 581 2.31 23.24 16.47
CA GLY A 581 2.41 24.65 16.04
C GLY A 581 1.21 25.08 15.17
N ALA A 582 0.89 26.36 15.25
CA ALA A 582 -0.15 26.97 14.44
C ALA A 582 0.31 27.18 12.99
N GLY A 583 -0.61 27.09 12.04
CA GLY A 583 -0.31 27.33 10.63
C GLY A 583 -1.53 27.38 9.74
N VAL A 584 -1.32 27.87 8.53
CA VAL A 584 -2.33 27.92 7.48
C VAL A 584 -1.76 27.28 6.22
N THR A 585 -2.51 26.41 5.60
CA THR A 585 -2.21 25.86 4.29
C THR A 585 -3.34 26.19 3.32
N GLN A 586 -3.02 26.33 2.04
CA GLN A 586 -3.97 26.65 1.00
C GLN A 586 -4.12 25.47 0.04
N ILE A 587 -5.37 25.14 -0.28
CA ILE A 587 -5.67 24.26 -1.42
C ILE A 587 -6.22 25.12 -2.56
N ALA A 588 -5.59 24.99 -3.72
CA ALA A 588 -6.12 25.57 -4.95
C ALA A 588 -6.84 24.48 -5.72
N CYS A 589 -8.12 24.67 -5.97
CA CYS A 589 -8.96 23.74 -6.74
C CYS A 589 -10.06 24.51 -7.47
N GLU A 590 -10.32 24.12 -8.72
CA GLU A 590 -11.38 24.74 -9.53
C GLU A 590 -12.77 24.39 -9.00
N ASN A 591 -12.92 23.17 -8.45
CA ASN A 591 -14.16 22.68 -7.87
C ASN A 591 -14.12 22.80 -6.33
N LEU A 592 -15.08 23.52 -5.76
CA LEU A 592 -15.22 23.71 -4.32
C LEU A 592 -15.42 22.40 -3.55
N GLU A 593 -15.98 21.37 -4.19
CA GLU A 593 -16.18 20.04 -3.59
C GLU A 593 -14.88 19.43 -3.05
N THR A 594 -13.76 19.57 -3.78
CA THR A 594 -12.45 19.08 -3.32
C THR A 594 -12.01 19.81 -2.04
N PHE A 595 -12.24 21.12 -1.94
CA PHE A 595 -11.96 21.88 -0.72
C PHE A 595 -12.84 21.43 0.45
N GLU A 596 -14.14 21.31 0.23
CA GLU A 596 -15.09 20.88 1.25
C GLU A 596 -14.77 19.48 1.79
N ARG A 597 -14.32 18.58 0.93
CA ARG A 597 -13.84 17.26 1.34
C ARG A 597 -12.55 17.31 2.14
N MET A 598 -11.60 18.17 1.74
CA MET A 598 -10.28 18.26 2.38
C MET A 598 -10.32 19.01 3.72
N LYS A 599 -11.20 19.99 3.83
CA LYS A 599 -11.25 20.87 5.01
C LYS A 599 -11.44 20.13 6.34
N PRO A 600 -12.44 19.28 6.53
CA PRO A 600 -12.63 18.54 7.77
C PRO A 600 -11.48 17.56 8.07
N LEU A 601 -10.78 17.09 7.04
CA LEU A 601 -9.65 16.17 7.17
C LEU A 601 -8.39 16.87 7.68
N ILE A 602 -8.17 18.12 7.29
CA ILE A 602 -6.95 18.90 7.59
C ILE A 602 -7.14 19.83 8.79
N ASP A 603 -8.29 20.49 8.91
CA ASP A 603 -8.51 21.53 9.92
C ASP A 603 -8.42 20.99 11.35
N THR A 604 -7.63 21.71 12.16
CA THR A 604 -7.58 21.55 13.61
C THR A 604 -7.83 22.90 14.28
N SER A 605 -7.74 22.98 15.60
CA SER A 605 -7.84 24.27 16.32
C SER A 605 -6.73 25.27 15.92
N LEU A 606 -5.54 24.75 15.59
CA LEU A 606 -4.34 25.56 15.32
C LEU A 606 -3.86 25.49 13.87
N PHE A 607 -4.34 24.57 13.06
CA PHE A 607 -3.95 24.43 11.66
C PHE A 607 -5.18 24.52 10.76
N ARG A 608 -5.15 25.43 9.77
CA ARG A 608 -6.31 25.75 8.95
C ARG A 608 -6.04 25.53 7.47
N LEU A 609 -7.06 25.07 6.76
CA LEU A 609 -7.09 24.97 5.29
C LEU A 609 -7.92 26.12 4.71
N VAL A 610 -7.33 26.89 3.79
CA VAL A 610 -8.01 27.96 3.05
C VAL A 610 -8.12 27.60 1.57
N HIS A 611 -9.08 28.18 0.87
CA HIS A 611 -9.38 27.90 -0.53
C HIS A 611 -8.83 28.97 -1.48
N SER A 612 -8.38 28.53 -2.64
CA SER A 612 -8.12 29.33 -3.84
C SER A 612 -8.63 28.59 -5.08
N ARG A 613 -8.83 29.30 -6.18
CA ARG A 613 -9.13 28.68 -7.50
C ARG A 613 -7.91 28.56 -8.39
N ASP A 614 -6.82 29.24 -8.04
CA ASP A 614 -5.63 29.33 -8.90
C ASP A 614 -4.64 28.21 -8.63
N VAL A 615 -4.80 27.11 -9.35
CA VAL A 615 -3.90 25.94 -9.29
C VAL A 615 -2.53 26.27 -9.89
N VAL A 616 -2.51 27.06 -10.98
CA VAL A 616 -1.26 27.45 -11.67
C VAL A 616 -0.43 28.36 -10.78
N GLY A 617 -1.02 29.43 -10.27
CA GLY A 617 -0.33 30.36 -9.38
C GLY A 617 0.16 29.73 -8.09
N THR A 618 -0.65 28.83 -7.48
CA THR A 618 -0.24 28.09 -6.27
C THR A 618 0.98 27.20 -6.52
N THR A 619 1.06 26.49 -7.66
CA THR A 619 2.23 25.66 -7.99
C THR A 619 3.42 26.50 -8.39
N LEU A 620 3.21 27.64 -9.06
CA LEU A 620 4.25 28.59 -9.43
C LEU A 620 4.86 29.27 -8.19
N ALA A 621 4.03 29.77 -7.27
CA ALA A 621 4.46 30.35 -6.01
C ALA A 621 5.36 29.37 -5.23
N ALA A 622 4.91 28.10 -5.11
CA ALA A 622 5.66 27.05 -4.46
C ALA A 622 7.02 26.74 -5.13
N ALA A 623 7.11 26.89 -6.45
CA ALA A 623 8.33 26.66 -7.22
C ALA A 623 9.32 27.84 -7.08
N LEU A 624 8.84 29.08 -7.24
CA LEU A 624 9.69 30.25 -7.34
C LEU A 624 10.12 30.86 -6.00
N LYS A 625 9.33 30.68 -4.92
CA LYS A 625 9.74 31.19 -3.60
C LYS A 625 11.14 30.74 -3.20
N ASN A 626 11.53 29.50 -3.56
CA ASN A 626 12.86 28.96 -3.26
C ASN A 626 13.96 29.67 -4.04
N VAL A 627 13.67 30.13 -5.25
CA VAL A 627 14.60 30.92 -6.07
C VAL A 627 14.83 32.29 -5.43
N TYR A 628 13.76 33.01 -5.14
CA TYR A 628 13.84 34.33 -4.52
C TYR A 628 14.40 34.28 -3.10
N ALA A 629 14.19 33.20 -2.37
CA ALA A 629 14.83 32.99 -1.07
C ALA A 629 16.36 32.85 -1.18
N ILE A 630 16.90 32.30 -2.29
CA ILE A 630 18.34 32.32 -2.54
C ILE A 630 18.82 33.78 -2.68
N GLY A 631 18.10 34.60 -3.46
CA GLY A 631 18.40 36.02 -3.63
C GLY A 631 18.39 36.79 -2.30
N TYR A 632 17.36 36.58 -1.48
CA TYR A 632 17.31 37.11 -0.12
C TYR A 632 18.53 36.70 0.70
N GLY A 633 18.87 35.41 0.68
CA GLY A 633 20.04 34.89 1.39
C GLY A 633 21.37 35.50 0.93
N ILE A 634 21.53 35.79 -0.37
CA ILE A 634 22.71 36.47 -0.92
C ILE A 634 22.80 37.90 -0.35
N LEU A 635 21.73 38.66 -0.40
CA LEU A 635 21.67 40.02 0.11
C LEU A 635 21.96 40.08 1.62
N GLU A 636 21.27 39.24 2.41
CA GLU A 636 21.46 39.19 3.86
C GLU A 636 22.87 38.68 4.25
N GLY A 637 23.37 37.67 3.56
CA GLY A 637 24.69 37.06 3.83
C GLY A 637 25.87 38.00 3.50
N SER A 638 25.70 38.91 2.56
CA SER A 638 26.70 39.93 2.18
C SER A 638 26.96 40.93 3.29
N LYS A 639 25.96 41.16 4.17
CA LYS A 639 25.97 42.24 5.20
C LYS A 639 26.11 43.66 4.64
N GLN A 640 25.97 43.84 3.33
CA GLN A 640 26.00 45.15 2.66
C GLN A 640 24.59 45.69 2.38
N ALA A 641 23.59 44.82 2.30
CA ALA A 641 22.22 45.21 2.11
C ALA A 641 21.62 45.77 3.42
N PRO A 642 21.05 46.98 3.40
CA PRO A 642 20.40 47.57 4.57
C PRO A 642 19.18 46.79 5.00
N GLU A 643 18.85 46.77 6.30
CA GLU A 643 17.67 46.09 6.84
C GLU A 643 16.37 46.61 6.18
N ASN A 644 16.27 47.92 5.88
CA ASN A 644 15.13 48.47 5.13
C ASN A 644 14.98 47.81 3.75
N PHE A 645 16.08 47.52 3.08
CA PHE A 645 16.04 46.88 1.77
C PHE A 645 15.63 45.41 1.90
N LEU A 646 16.18 44.70 2.88
CA LEU A 646 15.78 43.32 3.16
C LEU A 646 14.28 43.19 3.51
N ALA A 647 13.76 44.15 4.28
CA ALA A 647 12.31 44.21 4.57
C ALA A 647 11.48 44.48 3.30
N THR A 648 12.00 45.32 2.38
CA THR A 648 11.31 45.64 1.12
C THR A 648 11.44 44.55 0.07
N TYR A 649 12.46 43.71 0.15
CA TYR A 649 12.74 42.67 -0.85
C TYR A 649 11.54 41.76 -1.20
N ALA A 650 10.75 41.34 -0.20
CA ALA A 650 9.60 40.53 -0.41
C ALA A 650 8.52 41.20 -1.29
N THR A 651 8.37 42.52 -1.21
CA THR A 651 7.44 43.28 -2.06
C THR A 651 7.99 43.44 -3.48
N LEU A 652 9.31 43.68 -3.64
CA LEU A 652 9.96 43.80 -4.95
C LEU A 652 9.83 42.50 -5.76
N VAL A 653 10.15 41.34 -5.15
CA VAL A 653 10.01 40.05 -5.83
C VAL A 653 8.54 39.68 -6.09
N THR A 654 7.63 40.19 -5.26
CA THR A 654 6.17 40.01 -5.47
C THR A 654 5.71 40.71 -6.75
N SER A 655 6.27 41.90 -7.04
CA SER A 655 5.98 42.59 -8.28
C SER A 655 6.40 41.78 -9.51
N GLU A 656 7.63 41.27 -9.52
CA GLU A 656 8.14 40.48 -10.64
C GLU A 656 7.40 39.14 -10.82
N ILE A 657 7.10 38.39 -9.74
CA ILE A 657 6.41 37.11 -9.86
C ILE A 657 4.94 37.26 -10.32
N ARG A 658 4.33 38.38 -10.01
CA ARG A 658 2.96 38.66 -10.47
C ARG A 658 2.92 38.79 -11.97
N ASP A 659 3.86 39.52 -12.57
CA ASP A 659 3.98 39.67 -14.01
C ASP A 659 4.36 38.33 -14.65
N TYR A 660 5.32 37.62 -14.10
CA TYR A 660 5.71 36.29 -14.57
C TYR A 660 4.54 35.28 -14.49
N GLY A 661 3.76 35.30 -13.41
CA GLY A 661 2.62 34.44 -13.20
C GLY A 661 1.49 34.68 -14.22
N SER A 662 1.23 35.95 -14.53
CA SER A 662 0.22 36.33 -15.51
C SER A 662 0.52 35.74 -16.90
N LEU A 663 1.79 35.64 -17.30
CA LEU A 663 2.21 34.98 -18.53
C LEU A 663 1.91 33.47 -18.59
N LEU A 664 1.79 32.83 -17.42
CA LEU A 664 1.49 31.41 -17.29
C LEU A 664 0.01 31.15 -16.98
N GLY A 665 -0.83 32.19 -16.91
CA GLY A 665 -2.25 32.09 -16.61
C GLY A 665 -2.55 31.99 -15.11
N ALA A 666 -1.63 32.41 -14.24
CA ALA A 666 -1.86 32.54 -12.81
C ALA A 666 -2.64 33.83 -12.51
N SER A 667 -3.47 33.78 -11.46
CA SER A 667 -4.20 34.91 -10.96
C SER A 667 -3.28 35.85 -10.16
N PRO A 668 -3.29 37.19 -10.43
CA PRO A 668 -2.47 38.14 -9.70
C PRO A 668 -2.67 38.10 -8.18
N GLU A 669 -3.89 37.82 -7.72
CA GLU A 669 -4.28 37.77 -6.31
C GLU A 669 -3.56 36.64 -5.56
N THR A 670 -3.10 35.61 -6.26
CA THR A 670 -2.29 34.55 -5.66
C THR A 670 -0.98 35.09 -5.05
N PHE A 671 -0.52 36.22 -5.53
CA PHE A 671 0.72 36.85 -5.09
C PHE A 671 0.52 38.09 -4.20
N ASP A 672 -0.66 38.30 -3.67
CA ASP A 672 -0.93 39.40 -2.76
C ASP A 672 -0.31 39.21 -1.38
N ALA A 673 -0.27 40.27 -0.60
CA ALA A 673 0.29 40.28 0.76
C ALA A 673 -0.40 39.30 1.72
N GLU A 674 -1.67 38.99 1.49
CA GLU A 674 -2.45 38.05 2.28
C GLU A 674 -2.22 36.58 1.89
N SER A 675 -1.49 36.34 0.83
CA SER A 675 -1.30 34.99 0.26
C SER A 675 -0.51 34.07 1.17
N GLN A 676 -1.11 32.92 1.47
CA GLN A 676 -0.48 31.87 2.27
C GLN A 676 0.56 31.09 1.46
N VAL A 677 0.36 30.95 0.15
CA VAL A 677 1.26 30.21 -0.73
C VAL A 677 2.42 31.04 -1.26
N TRP A 678 2.30 32.35 -1.26
CA TRP A 678 3.33 33.26 -1.69
C TRP A 678 3.99 33.98 -0.52
N MET A 679 3.36 35.05 0.00
CA MET A 679 4.00 35.93 0.98
C MET A 679 4.38 35.18 2.27
N ALA A 680 3.45 34.44 2.86
CA ALA A 680 3.75 33.70 4.09
C ALA A 680 4.83 32.64 3.88
N ASP A 681 4.76 31.86 2.77
CA ASP A 681 5.71 30.78 2.50
C ASP A 681 7.08 31.32 2.04
N LEU A 682 7.11 32.48 1.35
CA LEU A 682 8.37 33.20 1.02
C LEU A 682 9.08 33.68 2.30
N LEU A 683 8.38 34.38 3.19
CA LEU A 683 8.93 34.89 4.43
C LEU A 683 9.46 33.77 5.33
N ALA A 684 8.69 32.67 5.47
CA ALA A 684 9.14 31.50 6.22
C ALA A 684 10.38 30.85 5.60
N THR A 685 10.48 30.84 4.27
CA THR A 685 11.63 30.29 3.54
C THR A 685 12.86 31.20 3.64
N CYS A 686 12.69 32.51 3.62
CA CYS A 686 13.78 33.47 3.76
C CYS A 686 14.40 33.41 5.16
N ARG A 687 13.60 33.25 6.22
CA ARG A 687 14.11 33.23 7.61
C ARG A 687 14.98 32.03 7.95
N GLY A 688 14.65 30.83 7.48
CA GLY A 688 15.37 29.62 7.89
C GLY A 688 15.42 28.51 6.84
N GLY A 689 14.95 28.79 5.61
CA GLY A 689 14.90 27.79 4.53
C GLY A 689 16.29 27.44 3.99
N ARG A 690 16.42 26.21 3.51
CA ARG A 690 17.67 25.68 2.91
C ARG A 690 18.16 26.52 1.73
N SER A 691 17.25 27.08 0.94
CA SER A 691 17.58 27.96 -0.19
C SER A 691 18.17 29.28 0.28
N ALA A 692 17.59 29.92 1.31
CA ALA A 692 18.16 31.16 1.88
C ALA A 692 19.51 30.88 2.55
N ASN A 693 19.66 29.77 3.28
CA ASN A 693 20.96 29.41 3.87
C ASN A 693 22.03 29.19 2.82
N PHE A 694 21.69 28.57 1.68
CA PHE A 694 22.59 28.42 0.55
C PHE A 694 23.03 29.79 0.00
N GLY A 695 22.11 30.74 -0.15
CA GLY A 695 22.40 32.10 -0.57
C GLY A 695 23.35 32.85 0.40
N ARG A 696 23.07 32.76 1.73
CA ARG A 696 23.92 33.34 2.78
C ARG A 696 25.33 32.79 2.72
N GLU A 697 25.48 31.48 2.63
CA GLU A 697 26.77 30.82 2.56
C GLU A 697 27.54 31.18 1.27
N LEU A 698 26.82 31.30 0.16
CA LEU A 698 27.40 31.68 -1.13
C LEU A 698 28.01 33.10 -1.08
N ALA A 699 27.29 34.06 -0.48
CA ALA A 699 27.80 35.42 -0.31
C ALA A 699 29.00 35.50 0.63
N GLN A 700 28.98 34.79 1.77
CA GLN A 700 30.09 34.76 2.73
C GLN A 700 31.35 34.11 2.15
N ILE A 701 31.23 33.09 1.32
CA ILE A 701 32.35 32.42 0.68
C ILE A 701 32.98 33.36 -0.34
N ASP A 702 32.18 34.09 -1.11
CA ASP A 702 32.66 35.02 -2.11
C ASP A 702 33.43 36.21 -1.47
N GLU A 703 32.90 36.77 -0.40
CA GLU A 703 33.54 37.85 0.37
C GLU A 703 34.87 37.40 1.01
N LYS A 704 34.93 36.19 1.61
CA LYS A 704 36.11 35.73 2.34
C LYS A 704 37.29 35.38 1.45
N GLN A 705 37.05 34.98 0.20
CA GLN A 705 38.09 34.46 -0.68
C GLN A 705 38.56 35.47 -1.72
N GLY A 706 37.95 36.64 -1.84
CA GLY A 706 38.30 37.67 -2.83
C GLY A 706 38.23 37.22 -4.29
N LYS A 707 37.77 35.94 -4.52
CA LYS A 707 37.60 35.34 -5.84
C LYS A 707 36.20 34.75 -5.94
N PRO A 708 35.49 34.99 -7.02
CA PRO A 708 34.15 34.41 -7.21
C PRO A 708 34.25 32.89 -7.18
N ARG A 709 33.61 32.29 -6.18
CA ARG A 709 33.43 30.85 -6.16
C ARG A 709 32.22 30.50 -7.01
N PRO A 710 32.33 29.59 -7.97
CA PRO A 710 31.17 29.18 -8.75
C PRO A 710 30.10 28.57 -7.80
N ALA A 711 28.87 29.07 -7.85
CA ALA A 711 27.73 28.53 -7.07
C ALA A 711 27.57 27.01 -7.24
N LYS A 712 28.01 26.50 -8.40
CA LYS A 712 28.09 25.07 -8.70
C LYS A 712 28.97 24.27 -7.73
N ALA A 713 30.09 24.86 -7.28
CA ALA A 713 31.01 24.20 -6.34
C ALA A 713 30.37 24.06 -4.93
N LEU A 714 29.68 25.11 -4.47
CA LEU A 714 28.94 25.08 -3.23
C LEU A 714 27.76 24.09 -3.34
N MET A 715 27.06 24.08 -4.47
CA MET A 715 25.94 23.13 -4.71
C MET A 715 26.41 21.68 -4.66
N GLU A 716 27.62 21.37 -5.17
CA GLU A 716 28.16 20.03 -5.10
C GLU A 716 28.48 19.61 -3.65
N GLN A 717 28.96 20.56 -2.80
CA GLN A 717 29.12 20.29 -1.37
C GLN A 717 27.77 19.98 -0.68
N TYR A 718 26.70 20.71 -1.03
CA TYR A 718 25.35 20.44 -0.52
C TYR A 718 24.83 19.09 -0.98
N ARG A 719 25.10 18.71 -2.22
CA ARG A 719 24.75 17.37 -2.75
C ARG A 719 25.47 16.25 -1.99
N LYS A 720 26.76 16.40 -1.71
CA LYS A 720 27.54 15.44 -0.89
C LYS A 720 26.96 15.31 0.51
N LYS A 721 26.50 16.39 1.11
CA LYS A 721 25.81 16.40 2.41
C LYS A 721 24.36 15.93 2.32
N LYS A 722 23.87 15.56 1.14
CA LYS A 722 22.46 15.18 0.86
C LYS A 722 21.44 16.25 1.22
N ILE A 723 21.82 17.51 1.12
CA ILE A 723 20.97 18.68 1.35
C ILE A 723 20.44 19.16 0.00
N ALA A 724 19.12 19.13 -0.17
CA ALA A 724 18.48 19.63 -1.38
C ALA A 724 18.30 21.16 -1.32
N VAL A 725 18.69 21.84 -2.40
CA VAL A 725 18.46 23.29 -2.62
C VAL A 725 17.56 23.41 -3.85
N GLU A 726 16.26 23.41 -3.61
CA GLU A 726 15.24 23.35 -4.69
C GLU A 726 15.30 24.58 -5.59
N GLY A 727 15.61 25.77 -5.05
CA GLY A 727 15.73 27.02 -5.80
C GLY A 727 16.83 27.01 -6.84
N PHE A 728 17.90 26.23 -6.65
CA PHE A 728 19.04 26.21 -7.58
C PHE A 728 18.63 25.66 -8.97
N GLU A 729 17.94 24.52 -9.03
CA GLU A 729 17.49 23.98 -10.31
C GLU A 729 16.23 24.71 -10.81
N ALA A 730 15.36 25.16 -9.92
CA ALA A 730 14.16 25.90 -10.28
C ALA A 730 14.46 27.19 -11.03
N SER A 731 15.53 27.88 -10.70
CA SER A 731 15.97 29.12 -11.40
C SER A 731 16.26 28.87 -12.89
N ARG A 732 16.78 27.68 -13.24
CA ARG A 732 17.04 27.31 -14.65
C ARG A 732 15.76 27.17 -15.45
N PHE A 733 14.80 26.45 -14.88
CA PHE A 733 13.52 26.26 -15.56
C PHE A 733 12.75 27.56 -15.68
N ALA A 734 12.74 28.35 -14.61
CA ALA A 734 12.09 29.65 -14.60
C ALA A 734 12.68 30.58 -15.64
N GLN A 735 14.01 30.72 -15.71
CA GLN A 735 14.69 31.58 -16.69
C GLN A 735 14.43 31.12 -18.13
N ARG A 736 14.44 29.77 -18.37
CA ARG A 736 14.14 29.22 -19.70
C ARG A 736 12.71 29.54 -20.14
N ILE A 737 11.74 29.37 -19.26
CA ILE A 737 10.33 29.65 -19.56
C ILE A 737 10.16 31.18 -19.82
N ALA A 738 10.75 32.04 -18.99
CA ALA A 738 10.72 33.46 -19.18
C ALA A 738 11.25 33.85 -20.57
N THR A 739 12.43 33.36 -20.95
CA THR A 739 13.03 33.60 -22.27
C THR A 739 12.14 33.12 -23.41
N GLN A 740 11.56 31.91 -23.32
CA GLN A 740 10.66 31.37 -24.33
C GLN A 740 9.38 32.20 -24.51
N ARG A 741 8.96 32.92 -23.47
CA ARG A 741 7.76 33.78 -23.47
C ARG A 741 8.08 35.24 -23.75
N GLY A 742 9.35 35.58 -24.04
CA GLY A 742 9.79 36.94 -24.30
C GLY A 742 9.78 37.85 -23.06
N PHE A 743 9.77 37.24 -21.87
CA PHE A 743 9.80 37.93 -20.58
C PHE A 743 11.24 38.03 -20.07
N HIS A 744 11.63 39.21 -19.58
CA HIS A 744 12.97 39.49 -19.10
C HIS A 744 12.91 39.89 -17.60
N PRO A 745 12.78 38.92 -16.68
CA PRO A 745 12.75 39.21 -15.26
C PRO A 745 14.10 39.73 -14.79
N LEU A 746 14.11 40.83 -14.05
CA LEU A 746 15.35 41.47 -13.60
C LEU A 746 15.94 40.75 -12.40
N ILE A 747 15.10 40.48 -11.37
CA ILE A 747 15.53 39.85 -10.13
C ILE A 747 15.86 38.36 -10.36
N LEU A 748 14.97 37.62 -11.00
CA LEU A 748 15.21 36.22 -11.35
C LEU A 748 16.40 36.07 -12.30
N GLY A 749 16.56 36.97 -13.27
CA GLY A 749 17.69 36.99 -14.20
C GLY A 749 19.02 37.24 -13.49
N GLU A 750 19.03 38.10 -12.50
CA GLU A 750 20.23 38.38 -11.69
C GLU A 750 20.59 37.12 -10.85
N ILE A 751 19.63 36.54 -10.14
CA ILE A 751 19.82 35.29 -9.38
C ILE A 751 20.35 34.19 -10.31
N TYR A 752 19.75 34.03 -11.49
CA TYR A 752 20.18 33.04 -12.48
C TYR A 752 21.63 33.27 -12.94
N SER A 753 21.98 34.50 -13.22
CA SER A 753 23.34 34.86 -13.66
C SER A 753 24.40 34.56 -12.60
N ILE A 754 24.08 34.78 -11.33
CA ILE A 754 24.95 34.43 -10.20
C ILE A 754 25.06 32.89 -10.08
N LEU A 755 23.95 32.19 -10.14
CA LEU A 755 23.95 30.74 -9.89
C LEU A 755 24.55 29.93 -11.04
N HIS A 756 24.29 30.32 -12.28
CA HIS A 756 24.61 29.51 -13.47
C HIS A 756 25.51 30.22 -14.47
N GLY A 757 25.49 31.54 -14.53
CA GLY A 757 26.30 32.36 -15.45
C GLY A 757 27.71 32.64 -14.97
N GLY A 758 28.03 32.32 -13.72
CA GLY A 758 29.33 32.60 -13.13
C GLY A 758 29.56 34.10 -12.83
N LYS A 759 28.49 34.90 -12.81
CA LYS A 759 28.55 36.32 -12.45
C LYS A 759 29.00 36.46 -11.00
N LYS A 760 29.91 37.41 -10.75
CA LYS A 760 30.31 37.77 -9.40
C LYS A 760 29.12 38.43 -8.68
N ILE A 761 29.00 38.19 -7.40
CA ILE A 761 27.99 38.85 -6.57
C ILE A 761 28.40 40.31 -6.39
N ASP A 762 27.59 41.21 -6.96
CA ASP A 762 27.63 42.64 -6.71
C ASP A 762 26.29 43.02 -6.04
N VAL A 763 26.33 43.34 -4.77
CA VAL A 763 25.15 43.58 -3.94
C VAL A 763 24.46 44.88 -4.35
N TYR A 764 25.21 45.88 -4.74
CA TYR A 764 24.64 47.17 -5.17
C TYR A 764 23.94 47.02 -6.51
N GLU A 765 24.57 46.36 -7.50
CA GLU A 765 23.92 46.03 -8.77
C GLU A 765 22.67 45.17 -8.56
N PHE A 766 22.73 44.23 -7.63
CA PHE A 766 21.57 43.38 -7.36
C PHE A 766 20.42 44.20 -6.73
N MET A 767 20.71 45.09 -5.79
CA MET A 767 19.70 45.99 -5.22
C MET A 767 19.11 46.92 -6.29
N GLU A 768 19.93 47.51 -7.19
CA GLU A 768 19.49 48.32 -8.30
C GLU A 768 18.54 47.54 -9.23
N LYS A 769 18.87 46.31 -9.61
CA LYS A 769 17.98 45.43 -10.39
C LYS A 769 16.62 45.16 -9.73
N CYS A 770 16.62 45.04 -8.41
CA CYS A 770 15.38 44.89 -7.64
C CYS A 770 14.51 46.15 -7.70
N LEU A 771 15.11 47.35 -7.61
CA LEU A 771 14.43 48.64 -7.72
C LEU A 771 13.92 48.89 -9.14
N ASP A 772 14.76 48.65 -10.17
CA ASP A 772 14.38 48.77 -11.58
C ASP A 772 13.14 47.88 -11.93
N ALA A 773 13.00 46.74 -11.28
CA ALA A 773 11.82 45.86 -11.47
C ALA A 773 10.52 46.53 -11.01
N MET A 774 10.61 47.42 -10.01
CA MET A 774 9.48 48.21 -9.53
C MET A 774 9.16 49.37 -10.47
N ASP A 775 10.21 50.07 -10.94
CA ASP A 775 10.05 51.30 -11.76
C ASP A 775 9.41 50.96 -13.11
N LYS A 776 9.82 49.90 -13.78
CA LYS A 776 9.19 49.45 -15.00
C LYS A 776 7.68 49.23 -14.90
N ARG A 777 7.24 48.82 -13.73
CA ARG A 777 5.80 48.60 -13.47
C ARG A 777 5.04 49.93 -13.23
N VAL A 778 5.68 50.87 -12.56
CA VAL A 778 5.09 52.20 -12.36
C VAL A 778 4.84 52.85 -13.71
N ASP A 779 5.80 52.79 -14.64
CA ASP A 779 5.67 53.32 -15.99
C ASP A 779 4.57 52.63 -16.78
N GLU A 780 4.45 51.31 -16.72
CA GLU A 780 3.37 50.58 -17.39
C GLU A 780 2.00 50.81 -16.75
N SER A 781 1.89 50.88 -15.42
CA SER A 781 0.65 51.18 -14.72
C SER A 781 0.14 52.60 -14.95
N VAL A 782 1.04 53.52 -15.09
CA VAL A 782 0.71 54.91 -15.44
C VAL A 782 0.32 55.07 -16.90
N LEU A 783 0.91 54.28 -17.81
CA LEU A 783 0.66 54.36 -19.25
C LEU A 783 -0.53 53.50 -19.71
N ALA A 784 -0.89 52.41 -18.99
CA ALA A 784 -1.98 51.53 -19.32
C ALA A 784 -3.37 52.23 -19.48
N PRO A 785 -3.76 53.21 -18.64
CA PRO A 785 -4.99 53.96 -18.83
C PRO A 785 -4.98 54.82 -20.09
N PHE A 786 -3.81 55.25 -20.56
CA PHE A 786 -3.70 56.04 -21.80
C PHE A 786 -3.64 55.21 -23.07
N ARG A 787 -3.22 53.96 -22.99
CA ARG A 787 -3.22 53.02 -24.13
C ARG A 787 -4.58 52.38 -24.42
N SER A 788 -5.50 52.42 -23.47
CA SER A 788 -6.85 51.81 -23.64
C SER A 788 -7.93 52.76 -24.15
N ARG A 789 -7.60 54.03 -24.46
CA ARG A 789 -8.54 54.94 -25.12
C ARG A 789 -8.33 54.87 -26.64
N PRO A 790 -9.29 54.30 -27.42
CA PRO A 790 -9.25 54.52 -28.83
C PRO A 790 -9.42 56.04 -29.06
N ALA A 791 -8.51 56.61 -29.83
CA ALA A 791 -8.68 57.95 -30.32
C ALA A 791 -10.00 58.05 -31.05
N ARG A 792 -10.99 58.72 -30.41
CA ARG A 792 -12.13 59.22 -31.12
C ARG A 792 -11.72 60.56 -31.71
N PHE A 793 -11.47 60.56 -32.93
CA PHE A 793 -11.64 61.67 -33.82
C PHE A 793 -12.79 61.39 -34.79
#